data_ad3f9515a7616c19ef774dfdebaa9952
#
_entry.id   ad3f9515a7616c19ef774dfdebaa9952
#
_cell.length_a   1.000
_cell.length_b   1.000
_cell.length_c   1.000
_cell.angle_alpha   90.00
_cell.angle_beta   90.00
_cell.angle_gamma   90.00
#
_symmetry.space_group_name_H-M   'P 1'
#
loop_
_entity.id
_entity.type
_entity.pdbx_description
1 polymer ?
#
loop_
_entity_poly.entity_id
_entity_poly.type
_entity_poly.pdbx_seq_one_letter_code
_entity_poly.pdbx_strand_id
1 'polypeptide(L)'
;LIPRNIRTSLIWPMRIEIKGVVQGVGFRPTVYRIATAMGLRGYVQNLGSHVVIEVDRDAEAFVSQLQQSLPPLAELSEVRIKDGAILDDLGPGFRIIPSGTGIKGVGIPNDSAICANCRREMFNPADRRFQYPFTNCTDCGARFTIIEDLPYDREKTSMRDFPLCEDCRREYEDPADRRFHHQTISCPRCGPSFYLLDGKGQRMEGEPIKEFAGLLHDGAIGVAKSWGGMHICCTLATLPRLREWYRRKQKPFAVMVRDLEAAERYSTPSELEKEQLSSKHRPIVLVPKKEAEINELISPGLGNIGIFLPYTEMQHLLFSHLQEDALVMTSANVPGEPMVLRDEDALGLGAEYYLLHDREVLNRCDDSVLRVYGNKTFFLRKSRGHIPSGIPLPMQGEAVGVGAQESIAGAVAAGGTVFATQYIGDASSYGVLQFLEGSLAYQMRLLGVEGPRAVGIDLHPGYSTRRLGKELAERWKAELVEVQHHWAHAAALMVDAGLDEMVALTLDGTGYGADGVAWGGEVLHADFGSFTRVGHLQEIPLLGGEKAVYDVRRLAFGITEQLGISTDYFDDAQAQLLRKMMRSSPKTTSFGRVLDALACYFDVCDYRSYDGEPAMKLERHLENGRNVPIMVEREGNVIMSVPMFRGMVEAKGTPDDKAYSYVRALLKGLVDVAAEEAERHKLKHIGLTGGVSYNHTIASITEELVTRKGFLFAVPERLPNGDGCISTGQVAVALRKTQG
;
A
#
# COMPACT_ATOMS: atom_id res chain seq x y z
N LEU A 1 -43.11 -57.84 -19.31
CA LEU A 1 -43.81 -56.58 -19.40
C LEU A 1 -43.78 -55.91 -18.02
N ILE A 2 -42.75 -55.11 -17.72
CA ILE A 2 -42.65 -54.22 -16.55
C ILE A 2 -42.95 -52.84 -17.08
N PRO A 3 -43.85 -52.04 -16.48
CA PRO A 3 -44.21 -50.71 -16.98
C PRO A 3 -43.04 -49.74 -16.78
N ARG A 4 -42.60 -49.12 -17.85
CA ARG A 4 -41.85 -47.87 -17.80
C ARG A 4 -42.81 -46.77 -17.32
N ASN A 5 -42.50 -46.14 -16.20
CA ASN A 5 -42.78 -44.78 -15.79
C ASN A 5 -42.99 -44.66 -14.27
N ILE A 6 -41.92 -44.55 -13.52
CA ILE A 6 -41.80 -43.61 -12.39
C ILE A 6 -40.30 -43.25 -12.35
N ARG A 7 -39.90 -42.28 -13.14
CA ARG A 7 -38.74 -41.48 -12.79
C ARG A 7 -39.19 -40.52 -11.67
N THR A 8 -39.25 -41.01 -10.45
CA THR A 8 -39.07 -40.12 -9.30
C THR A 8 -37.68 -39.55 -9.49
N SER A 9 -37.63 -38.24 -9.79
CA SER A 9 -36.42 -37.46 -9.80
C SER A 9 -35.82 -37.57 -8.40
N LEU A 10 -34.87 -38.46 -8.22
CA LEU A 10 -33.97 -38.42 -7.07
C LEU A 10 -33.24 -37.09 -7.19
N ILE A 11 -33.70 -36.12 -6.43
CA ILE A 11 -33.04 -34.80 -6.29
C ILE A 11 -31.78 -35.08 -5.49
N TRP A 12 -30.64 -35.15 -6.18
CA TRP A 12 -29.34 -35.28 -5.52
C TRP A 12 -28.98 -33.91 -4.95
N PRO A 13 -28.68 -33.81 -3.67
CA PRO A 13 -28.17 -32.58 -3.11
C PRO A 13 -26.86 -32.21 -3.80
N MET A 14 -26.67 -30.92 -4.07
CA MET A 14 -25.47 -30.38 -4.71
C MET A 14 -24.65 -29.60 -3.69
N ARG A 15 -23.36 -29.84 -3.72
CA ARG A 15 -22.39 -29.12 -2.89
C ARG A 15 -21.66 -28.07 -3.73
N ILE A 16 -21.72 -26.81 -3.27
CA ILE A 16 -21.08 -25.66 -3.90
C ILE A 16 -19.98 -25.19 -2.97
N GLU A 17 -18.74 -25.22 -3.43
CA GLU A 17 -17.58 -24.70 -2.71
C GLU A 17 -17.15 -23.39 -3.34
N ILE A 18 -17.06 -22.34 -2.53
CA ILE A 18 -16.74 -20.98 -2.99
C ILE A 18 -15.54 -20.46 -2.22
N LYS A 19 -14.49 -20.05 -2.97
CA LYS A 19 -13.32 -19.34 -2.45
C LYS A 19 -13.34 -17.89 -2.90
N GLY A 20 -12.66 -17.03 -2.12
CA GLY A 20 -12.56 -15.60 -2.37
C GLY A 20 -12.74 -14.80 -1.10
N VAL A 21 -13.01 -13.50 -1.24
CA VAL A 21 -13.40 -12.63 -0.12
C VAL A 21 -14.89 -12.84 0.15
N VAL A 22 -15.20 -13.84 0.97
CA VAL A 22 -16.57 -14.32 1.22
C VAL A 22 -16.93 -14.38 2.71
N GLN A 23 -16.05 -13.88 3.59
CA GLN A 23 -16.28 -13.79 5.03
C GLN A 23 -16.30 -12.34 5.51
N GLY A 24 -17.14 -12.01 6.48
CA GLY A 24 -17.25 -10.66 7.03
C GLY A 24 -17.80 -9.60 6.06
N VAL A 25 -18.32 -10.02 4.91
CA VAL A 25 -18.78 -9.16 3.79
C VAL A 25 -20.26 -9.37 3.45
N GLY A 26 -21.06 -9.94 4.35
CA GLY A 26 -22.48 -10.19 4.11
C GLY A 26 -22.77 -11.38 3.18
N PHE A 27 -21.79 -12.21 2.85
CA PHE A 27 -21.94 -13.29 1.90
C PHE A 27 -22.93 -14.36 2.37
N ARG A 28 -22.79 -14.91 3.59
CA ARG A 28 -23.74 -15.89 4.17
C ARG A 28 -25.18 -15.36 4.22
N PRO A 29 -25.45 -14.12 4.71
CA PRO A 29 -26.76 -13.48 4.59
C PRO A 29 -27.32 -13.44 3.16
N THR A 30 -26.51 -13.12 2.17
CA THR A 30 -26.93 -13.06 0.77
C THR A 30 -27.28 -14.45 0.23
N VAL A 31 -26.44 -15.44 0.50
CA VAL A 31 -26.73 -16.85 0.18
C VAL A 31 -28.05 -17.29 0.78
N TYR A 32 -28.28 -16.99 2.06
CA TYR A 32 -29.51 -17.33 2.76
C TYR A 32 -30.76 -16.70 2.08
N ARG A 33 -30.72 -15.41 1.78
CA ARG A 33 -31.83 -14.68 1.15
C ARG A 33 -32.16 -15.24 -0.23
N ILE A 34 -31.16 -15.50 -1.07
CA ILE A 34 -31.33 -16.04 -2.43
C ILE A 34 -31.91 -17.46 -2.35
N ALA A 35 -31.31 -18.34 -1.54
CA ALA A 35 -31.79 -19.71 -1.38
C ALA A 35 -33.23 -19.77 -0.86
N THR A 36 -33.56 -18.90 0.11
CA THR A 36 -34.93 -18.78 0.65
C THR A 36 -35.91 -18.27 -0.41
N ALA A 37 -35.54 -17.25 -1.18
CA ALA A 37 -36.37 -16.71 -2.28
C ALA A 37 -36.62 -17.74 -3.38
N MET A 38 -35.64 -18.61 -3.67
CA MET A 38 -35.76 -19.74 -4.61
C MET A 38 -36.48 -20.95 -4.01
N GLY A 39 -36.83 -20.94 -2.71
CA GLY A 39 -37.46 -22.05 -2.03
C GLY A 39 -36.57 -23.28 -1.90
N LEU A 40 -35.24 -23.09 -1.88
CA LEU A 40 -34.28 -24.18 -1.73
C LEU A 40 -34.18 -24.63 -0.27
N ARG A 41 -33.84 -25.91 -0.05
CA ARG A 41 -33.51 -26.46 1.25
C ARG A 41 -32.01 -26.72 1.31
N GLY A 42 -31.41 -26.52 2.49
CA GLY A 42 -30.00 -26.72 2.66
C GLY A 42 -29.36 -25.82 3.70
N TYR A 43 -28.07 -25.57 3.53
CA TYR A 43 -27.34 -24.72 4.46
C TYR A 43 -26.14 -24.02 3.80
N VAL A 44 -25.65 -22.98 4.47
CA VAL A 44 -24.36 -22.34 4.18
C VAL A 44 -23.49 -22.35 5.43
N GLN A 45 -22.20 -22.67 5.26
CA GLN A 45 -21.20 -22.76 6.32
C GLN A 45 -19.86 -22.16 5.90
N ASN A 46 -19.22 -21.43 6.80
CA ASN A 46 -17.81 -21.06 6.65
C ASN A 46 -16.91 -22.21 7.11
N LEU A 47 -15.95 -22.61 6.28
CA LEU A 47 -14.94 -23.60 6.59
C LEU A 47 -13.53 -23.03 6.38
N GLY A 48 -13.07 -22.21 7.34
CA GLY A 48 -11.74 -21.58 7.28
C GLY A 48 -11.59 -20.67 6.06
N SER A 49 -11.01 -21.15 4.96
CA SER A 49 -10.70 -20.33 3.77
C SER A 49 -11.80 -20.28 2.71
N HIS A 50 -12.87 -21.03 2.86
CA HIS A 50 -13.94 -21.12 1.87
C HIS A 50 -15.32 -21.26 2.50
N VAL A 51 -16.35 -21.01 1.70
CA VAL A 51 -17.74 -21.22 2.06
C VAL A 51 -18.26 -22.45 1.35
N VAL A 52 -18.93 -23.31 2.10
CA VAL A 52 -19.67 -24.46 1.57
C VAL A 52 -21.15 -24.15 1.62
N ILE A 53 -21.84 -24.45 0.51
CA ILE A 53 -23.28 -24.34 0.40
C ILE A 53 -23.79 -25.70 -0.08
N GLU A 54 -24.78 -26.25 0.59
CA GLU A 54 -25.50 -27.43 0.09
C GLU A 54 -26.93 -27.02 -0.20
N VAL A 55 -27.41 -27.42 -1.39
CA VAL A 55 -28.78 -27.19 -1.86
C VAL A 55 -29.40 -28.47 -2.37
N ASP A 56 -30.71 -28.59 -2.20
CA ASP A 56 -31.47 -29.79 -2.63
C ASP A 56 -31.67 -29.85 -4.15
N ARG A 57 -31.56 -28.73 -4.88
CA ARG A 57 -31.78 -28.64 -6.33
C ARG A 57 -31.22 -27.34 -6.91
N ASP A 58 -31.24 -27.20 -8.23
CA ASP A 58 -31.02 -25.96 -8.99
C ASP A 58 -29.72 -25.19 -8.67
N ALA A 59 -28.62 -25.91 -8.34
CA ALA A 59 -27.35 -25.34 -7.93
C ALA A 59 -26.77 -24.34 -8.95
N GLU A 60 -26.86 -24.62 -10.24
CA GLU A 60 -26.35 -23.74 -11.31
C GLU A 60 -27.14 -22.43 -11.38
N ALA A 61 -28.49 -22.50 -11.33
CA ALA A 61 -29.36 -21.34 -11.31
C ALA A 61 -29.11 -20.49 -10.04
N PHE A 62 -28.93 -21.16 -8.89
CA PHE A 62 -28.58 -20.53 -7.63
C PHE A 62 -27.23 -19.79 -7.72
N VAL A 63 -26.18 -20.39 -8.24
CA VAL A 63 -24.87 -19.75 -8.42
C VAL A 63 -24.97 -18.55 -9.37
N SER A 64 -25.72 -18.67 -10.47
CA SER A 64 -25.93 -17.55 -11.40
C SER A 64 -26.62 -16.37 -10.71
N GLN A 65 -27.66 -16.61 -9.91
CA GLN A 65 -28.36 -15.57 -9.13
C GLN A 65 -27.44 -14.97 -8.05
N LEU A 66 -26.61 -15.79 -7.41
CA LEU A 66 -25.64 -15.34 -6.40
C LEU A 66 -24.60 -14.40 -7.02
N GLN A 67 -24.04 -14.74 -8.19
CA GLN A 67 -23.08 -13.89 -8.89
C GLN A 67 -23.65 -12.51 -9.29
N GLN A 68 -24.94 -12.47 -9.64
CA GLN A 68 -25.62 -11.20 -9.97
C GLN A 68 -25.97 -10.35 -8.73
N SER A 69 -25.99 -10.94 -7.55
CA SER A 69 -26.45 -10.31 -6.31
C SER A 69 -25.35 -10.27 -5.23
N LEU A 70 -24.08 -10.31 -5.64
CA LEU A 70 -22.97 -10.28 -4.69
C LEU A 70 -22.98 -9.04 -3.82
N PRO A 71 -22.70 -9.17 -2.51
CA PRO A 71 -22.46 -8.01 -1.65
C PRO A 71 -21.30 -7.16 -2.18
N PRO A 72 -21.30 -5.83 -1.95
CA PRO A 72 -20.30 -4.90 -2.51
C PRO A 72 -18.85 -5.20 -2.17
N LEU A 73 -18.60 -5.94 -1.08
CA LEU A 73 -17.25 -6.32 -0.63
C LEU A 73 -16.87 -7.76 -0.98
N ALA A 74 -17.80 -8.56 -1.48
CA ALA A 74 -17.56 -9.96 -1.81
C ALA A 74 -16.87 -10.10 -3.17
N GLU A 75 -15.85 -10.95 -3.22
CA GLU A 75 -15.13 -11.29 -4.45
C GLU A 75 -14.98 -12.81 -4.53
N LEU A 76 -15.41 -13.41 -5.66
CA LEU A 76 -15.30 -14.85 -5.88
C LEU A 76 -14.04 -15.14 -6.71
N SER A 77 -13.13 -15.94 -6.17
CA SER A 77 -11.96 -16.40 -6.92
C SER A 77 -12.16 -17.77 -7.56
N GLU A 78 -12.98 -18.61 -6.93
CA GLU A 78 -13.27 -19.97 -7.43
C GLU A 78 -14.67 -20.41 -6.99
N VAL A 79 -15.42 -21.01 -7.91
CA VAL A 79 -16.71 -21.67 -7.63
C VAL A 79 -16.66 -23.09 -8.20
N ARG A 80 -16.88 -24.08 -7.34
CA ARG A 80 -16.94 -25.50 -7.73
C ARG A 80 -18.27 -26.09 -7.32
N ILE A 81 -18.97 -26.72 -8.26
CA ILE A 81 -20.19 -27.49 -8.00
C ILE A 81 -19.84 -28.98 -8.08
N LYS A 82 -20.20 -29.74 -7.07
CA LYS A 82 -19.97 -31.17 -6.97
C LYS A 82 -21.27 -31.89 -6.55
N ASP A 83 -21.35 -33.17 -6.77
CA ASP A 83 -22.40 -34.00 -6.16
C ASP A 83 -22.25 -33.91 -4.64
N GLY A 84 -23.33 -33.55 -3.95
CA GLY A 84 -23.39 -33.48 -2.49
C GLY A 84 -23.41 -34.86 -1.84
N ALA A 85 -22.98 -34.93 -0.58
CA ALA A 85 -23.23 -36.13 0.21
C ALA A 85 -24.73 -36.21 0.52
N ILE A 86 -25.28 -37.42 0.51
CA ILE A 86 -26.64 -37.67 0.98
C ILE A 86 -26.69 -37.32 2.45
N LEU A 87 -27.17 -36.11 2.74
CA LEU A 87 -27.50 -35.70 4.12
C LEU A 87 -28.94 -36.17 4.36
N ASP A 88 -29.09 -37.15 5.21
CA ASP A 88 -30.41 -37.72 5.59
C ASP A 88 -31.32 -36.67 6.26
N ASP A 89 -30.79 -35.47 6.59
CA ASP A 89 -31.57 -34.37 7.19
C ASP A 89 -31.09 -32.98 6.78
N LEU A 90 -31.47 -32.52 5.59
CA LEU A 90 -31.33 -31.09 5.22
C LEU A 90 -32.23 -30.18 6.06
N GLY A 91 -33.13 -30.72 6.86
CA GLY A 91 -34.13 -30.01 7.64
C GLY A 91 -35.11 -29.16 6.79
N PRO A 92 -36.07 -28.52 7.41
CA PRO A 92 -37.01 -27.65 6.69
C PRO A 92 -36.32 -26.31 6.35
N GLY A 93 -36.37 -25.90 5.06
CA GLY A 93 -35.87 -24.62 4.57
C GLY A 93 -34.35 -24.52 4.45
N PHE A 94 -33.85 -23.30 4.36
CA PHE A 94 -32.42 -23.00 4.23
C PHE A 94 -31.88 -22.41 5.54
N ARG A 95 -30.63 -22.73 5.92
CA ARG A 95 -30.05 -22.33 7.23
C ARG A 95 -28.63 -21.81 7.08
N ILE A 96 -28.23 -20.89 7.95
CA ILE A 96 -26.83 -20.57 8.22
C ILE A 96 -26.41 -21.42 9.42
N ILE A 97 -25.41 -22.28 9.25
CA ILE A 97 -24.90 -23.12 10.33
C ILE A 97 -23.58 -22.56 10.89
N PRO A 98 -23.22 -22.87 12.16
CA PRO A 98 -21.99 -22.41 12.77
C PRO A 98 -20.76 -22.70 11.90
N SER A 99 -19.77 -21.80 11.93
CA SER A 99 -18.52 -21.99 11.24
C SER A 99 -17.80 -23.24 11.71
N GLY A 100 -17.26 -24.04 10.78
CA GLY A 100 -16.49 -25.25 11.09
C GLY A 100 -14.98 -24.97 11.10
N THR A 101 -14.23 -25.95 11.61
CA THR A 101 -12.76 -25.97 11.50
C THR A 101 -12.39 -26.42 10.11
N GLY A 102 -11.85 -25.50 9.31
CA GLY A 102 -11.37 -25.77 7.95
C GLY A 102 -9.91 -25.34 7.77
N ILE A 103 -9.39 -25.52 6.56
CA ILE A 103 -8.05 -25.06 6.20
C ILE A 103 -8.04 -23.52 6.27
N LYS A 104 -7.11 -22.96 7.04
CA LYS A 104 -6.84 -21.53 7.02
C LYS A 104 -6.34 -21.11 5.64
N GLY A 105 -6.59 -19.90 5.21
CA GLY A 105 -6.17 -19.45 3.88
C GLY A 105 -6.87 -18.18 3.41
N VAL A 106 -6.87 -17.96 2.11
CA VAL A 106 -7.33 -16.80 1.35
C VAL A 106 -8.75 -16.36 1.70
N GLY A 107 -8.98 -15.06 1.82
CA GLY A 107 -10.33 -14.50 1.99
C GLY A 107 -10.51 -13.61 3.23
N ILE A 108 -9.43 -13.04 3.75
CA ILE A 108 -9.47 -12.08 4.85
C ILE A 108 -10.04 -10.76 4.33
N PRO A 109 -11.11 -10.21 4.95
CA PRO A 109 -11.72 -8.99 4.46
C PRO A 109 -10.90 -7.74 4.82
N ASN A 110 -10.87 -6.77 3.90
CA ASN A 110 -10.25 -5.47 4.11
C ASN A 110 -11.16 -4.53 4.91
N ASP A 111 -10.58 -3.55 5.58
CA ASP A 111 -11.32 -2.43 6.14
C ASP A 111 -11.99 -1.63 5.01
N SER A 112 -13.24 -1.25 5.20
CA SER A 112 -14.02 -0.50 4.21
C SER A 112 -14.69 0.72 4.83
N ALA A 113 -14.58 1.86 4.17
CA ALA A 113 -15.18 3.11 4.63
C ALA A 113 -16.69 2.97 4.90
N ILE A 114 -17.21 3.77 5.83
CA ILE A 114 -18.64 3.80 6.15
C ILE A 114 -19.50 3.97 4.88
N CYS A 115 -20.50 3.12 4.71
CA CYS A 115 -21.42 3.19 3.58
C CYS A 115 -22.48 4.29 3.77
N ALA A 116 -23.09 4.69 2.64
CA ALA A 116 -24.11 5.75 2.64
C ALA A 116 -25.31 5.46 3.58
N ASN A 117 -25.70 4.19 3.73
CA ASN A 117 -26.79 3.80 4.61
C ASN A 117 -26.42 4.00 6.10
N CYS A 118 -25.24 3.52 6.53
CA CYS A 118 -24.78 3.71 7.90
C CYS A 118 -24.54 5.19 8.21
N ARG A 119 -24.01 5.96 7.27
CA ARG A 119 -23.87 7.41 7.41
C ARG A 119 -25.22 8.09 7.59
N ARG A 120 -26.24 7.70 6.83
CA ARG A 120 -27.59 8.26 6.95
C ARG A 120 -28.22 7.95 8.31
N GLU A 121 -28.10 6.72 8.81
CA GLU A 121 -28.55 6.33 10.16
C GLU A 121 -27.85 7.14 11.25
N MET A 122 -26.53 7.28 11.16
CA MET A 122 -25.74 8.05 12.12
C MET A 122 -26.14 9.53 12.22
N PHE A 123 -26.63 10.12 11.14
CA PHE A 123 -27.10 11.51 11.13
C PHE A 123 -28.63 11.65 11.25
N ASN A 124 -29.39 10.57 11.41
CA ASN A 124 -30.82 10.61 11.60
C ASN A 124 -31.17 10.65 13.10
N PRO A 125 -31.75 11.77 13.61
CA PRO A 125 -32.11 11.87 15.04
C PRO A 125 -33.13 10.84 15.52
N ALA A 126 -33.90 10.23 14.60
CA ALA A 126 -34.87 9.18 14.92
C ALA A 126 -34.24 7.77 14.99
N ASP A 127 -32.99 7.60 14.56
CA ASP A 127 -32.30 6.31 14.62
C ASP A 127 -31.66 6.08 15.98
N ARG A 128 -31.72 4.85 16.47
CA ARG A 128 -31.09 4.47 17.75
C ARG A 128 -29.56 4.56 17.76
N ARG A 129 -28.92 4.70 16.59
CA ARG A 129 -27.49 4.93 16.38
C ARG A 129 -27.17 6.37 16.02
N PHE A 130 -28.11 7.30 16.26
CA PHE A 130 -27.83 8.72 16.06
C PHE A 130 -26.54 9.14 16.78
N GLN A 131 -25.61 9.75 16.02
CA GLN A 131 -24.28 10.18 16.49
C GLN A 131 -23.41 9.07 17.11
N TYR A 132 -23.67 7.79 16.79
CA TYR A 132 -22.87 6.69 17.32
C TYR A 132 -21.66 6.39 16.42
N PRO A 133 -20.39 6.57 16.93
CA PRO A 133 -19.17 6.53 16.11
C PRO A 133 -18.66 5.12 15.78
N PHE A 134 -19.48 4.08 15.93
CA PHE A 134 -19.21 2.71 15.52
C PHE A 134 -20.39 2.10 14.76
N THR A 135 -21.16 2.96 14.07
CA THR A 135 -22.31 2.55 13.26
C THR A 135 -21.85 1.94 11.94
N ASN A 136 -21.94 0.63 11.81
CA ASN A 136 -21.52 -0.10 10.60
C ASN A 136 -22.48 -1.25 10.24
N CYS A 137 -22.23 -1.91 9.10
CA CYS A 137 -22.99 -3.06 8.64
C CYS A 137 -22.10 -4.04 7.85
N THR A 138 -22.71 -5.05 7.21
CA THR A 138 -21.98 -6.04 6.39
C THR A 138 -21.16 -5.43 5.26
N ASP A 139 -21.52 -4.22 4.78
CA ASP A 139 -20.91 -3.56 3.63
C ASP A 139 -19.84 -2.52 3.99
N CYS A 140 -19.57 -2.29 5.29
CA CYS A 140 -18.63 -1.25 5.72
C CYS A 140 -18.07 -1.51 7.12
N GLY A 141 -17.06 -0.72 7.50
CA GLY A 141 -16.43 -0.73 8.82
C GLY A 141 -15.11 -1.49 8.88
N ALA A 142 -14.54 -1.53 10.07
CA ALA A 142 -13.28 -2.22 10.35
C ALA A 142 -13.41 -3.75 10.18
N ARG A 143 -12.36 -4.39 9.67
CA ARG A 143 -12.23 -5.83 9.44
C ARG A 143 -10.83 -6.31 9.82
N PHE A 144 -9.84 -6.07 8.92
CA PHE A 144 -8.45 -6.48 9.12
C PHE A 144 -7.86 -5.91 10.41
N THR A 145 -8.16 -4.66 10.71
CA THR A 145 -7.61 -3.97 11.90
C THR A 145 -8.10 -4.53 13.22
N ILE A 146 -9.19 -5.30 13.23
CA ILE A 146 -9.85 -5.82 14.44
C ILE A 146 -9.93 -7.34 14.51
N ILE A 147 -9.51 -8.08 13.47
CA ILE A 147 -9.54 -9.54 13.47
C ILE A 147 -8.32 -10.11 14.18
N GLU A 148 -8.52 -11.16 14.96
CA GLU A 148 -7.46 -11.91 15.62
C GLU A 148 -7.11 -13.21 14.88
N ASP A 149 -8.12 -13.96 14.45
CA ASP A 149 -7.97 -15.24 13.77
C ASP A 149 -9.17 -15.55 12.87
N LEU A 150 -9.05 -16.56 12.01
CA LEU A 150 -10.13 -17.12 11.18
C LEU A 150 -10.78 -18.34 11.84
N PRO A 151 -12.06 -18.68 11.51
CA PRO A 151 -12.99 -17.91 10.66
C PRO A 151 -13.38 -16.56 11.27
N TYR A 152 -13.84 -15.61 10.44
CA TYR A 152 -14.24 -14.27 10.86
C TYR A 152 -15.56 -14.31 11.63
N ASP A 153 -15.49 -14.52 12.92
CA ASP A 153 -16.61 -14.53 13.86
C ASP A 153 -16.31 -13.57 15.03
N ARG A 154 -17.34 -13.03 15.69
CA ARG A 154 -17.22 -11.97 16.71
C ARG A 154 -16.21 -12.28 17.81
N GLU A 155 -16.22 -13.54 18.31
CA GLU A 155 -15.31 -14.01 19.36
C GLU A 155 -13.83 -13.96 18.96
N LYS A 156 -13.55 -13.91 17.64
CA LYS A 156 -12.20 -13.79 17.06
C LYS A 156 -11.87 -12.38 16.58
N THR A 157 -12.56 -11.40 17.12
CA THR A 157 -12.31 -9.97 16.86
C THR A 157 -12.24 -9.21 18.17
N SER A 158 -11.74 -7.96 18.13
CA SER A 158 -11.78 -7.07 19.31
C SER A 158 -13.21 -6.68 19.75
N MET A 159 -14.25 -7.15 19.05
CA MET A 159 -15.64 -6.99 19.46
C MET A 159 -16.12 -8.06 20.45
N ARG A 160 -15.29 -9.07 20.78
CA ARG A 160 -15.60 -10.10 21.80
C ARG A 160 -15.91 -9.50 23.18
N ASP A 161 -15.27 -8.37 23.50
CA ASP A 161 -15.43 -7.69 24.80
C ASP A 161 -16.73 -6.86 24.90
N PHE A 162 -17.51 -6.80 23.80
CA PHE A 162 -18.75 -6.02 23.70
C PHE A 162 -19.94 -6.93 23.43
N PRO A 163 -20.55 -7.57 24.46
CA PRO A 163 -21.69 -8.48 24.29
C PRO A 163 -22.92 -7.75 23.74
N LEU A 164 -23.66 -8.40 22.84
CA LEU A 164 -24.83 -7.80 22.19
C LEU A 164 -25.96 -7.54 23.19
N CYS A 165 -26.54 -6.33 23.17
CA CYS A 165 -27.81 -6.06 23.79
C CYS A 165 -28.96 -6.74 22.99
N GLU A 166 -30.17 -6.80 23.60
CA GLU A 166 -31.34 -7.46 22.99
C GLU A 166 -31.68 -6.92 21.59
N ASP A 167 -31.63 -5.59 21.43
CA ASP A 167 -31.94 -4.96 20.15
C ASP A 167 -30.90 -5.31 19.06
N CYS A 168 -29.60 -5.28 19.39
CA CYS A 168 -28.53 -5.66 18.45
C CYS A 168 -28.58 -7.17 18.18
N ARG A 169 -28.95 -8.00 19.15
CA ARG A 169 -29.15 -9.44 18.95
C ARG A 169 -30.29 -9.71 17.98
N ARG A 170 -31.42 -9.00 18.12
CA ARG A 170 -32.56 -9.13 17.21
C ARG A 170 -32.17 -8.80 15.76
N GLU A 171 -31.46 -7.67 15.53
CA GLU A 171 -30.97 -7.32 14.20
C GLU A 171 -29.94 -8.34 13.67
N TYR A 172 -29.10 -8.89 14.56
CA TYR A 172 -28.13 -9.92 14.20
C TYR A 172 -28.77 -11.24 13.76
N GLU A 173 -29.92 -11.59 14.36
CA GLU A 173 -30.64 -12.84 14.11
C GLU A 173 -31.76 -12.70 13.04
N ASP A 174 -32.18 -11.48 12.69
CA ASP A 174 -33.23 -11.23 11.72
C ASP A 174 -32.70 -11.28 10.27
N PRO A 175 -33.11 -12.28 9.46
CA PRO A 175 -32.71 -12.38 8.05
C PRO A 175 -33.10 -11.18 7.17
N ALA A 176 -34.13 -10.41 7.57
CA ALA A 176 -34.57 -9.23 6.85
C ALA A 176 -33.71 -7.99 7.16
N ASP A 177 -33.00 -8.00 8.30
CA ASP A 177 -32.15 -6.89 8.67
C ASP A 177 -30.84 -6.89 7.87
N ARG A 178 -30.33 -5.67 7.53
CA ARG A 178 -29.07 -5.50 6.81
C ARG A 178 -27.82 -5.83 7.68
N ARG A 179 -27.99 -6.00 8.99
CA ARG A 179 -26.96 -6.41 9.95
C ARG A 179 -27.08 -7.89 10.34
N PHE A 180 -27.89 -8.66 9.62
CA PHE A 180 -28.00 -10.10 9.82
C PHE A 180 -26.62 -10.77 9.76
N HIS A 181 -26.22 -11.45 10.84
CA HIS A 181 -24.91 -12.05 11.06
C HIS A 181 -23.70 -11.08 10.89
N HIS A 182 -23.93 -9.78 11.12
CA HIS A 182 -22.86 -8.80 11.08
C HIS A 182 -22.02 -8.83 12.36
N GLN A 183 -20.74 -9.26 12.26
CA GLN A 183 -19.91 -9.58 13.43
C GLN A 183 -19.54 -8.35 14.27
N THR A 184 -19.47 -7.17 13.67
CA THR A 184 -19.12 -5.91 14.35
C THR A 184 -20.32 -5.04 14.71
N ILE A 185 -21.54 -5.59 14.63
CA ILE A 185 -22.76 -4.89 15.03
C ILE A 185 -22.65 -4.37 16.48
N SER A 186 -23.05 -3.13 16.70
CA SER A 186 -23.10 -2.48 18.02
C SER A 186 -24.05 -1.28 18.03
N CYS A 187 -24.28 -0.72 19.22
CA CYS A 187 -25.01 0.53 19.44
C CYS A 187 -24.49 1.21 20.72
N PRO A 188 -24.90 2.44 21.04
CA PRO A 188 -24.44 3.14 22.24
C PRO A 188 -24.58 2.37 23.56
N ARG A 189 -25.51 1.37 23.66
CA ARG A 189 -25.72 0.56 24.84
C ARG A 189 -24.74 -0.60 25.02
N CYS A 190 -24.22 -1.13 23.90
CA CYS A 190 -23.49 -2.41 23.97
C CYS A 190 -22.17 -2.39 23.21
N GLY A 191 -21.81 -1.30 22.58
CA GLY A 191 -20.58 -1.21 21.81
C GLY A 191 -19.58 -0.25 22.39
N PRO A 192 -18.46 -0.06 21.69
CA PRO A 192 -17.37 0.82 22.10
C PRO A 192 -17.80 2.27 22.26
N SER A 193 -17.04 3.01 23.06
CA SER A 193 -17.24 4.44 23.28
C SER A 193 -15.95 5.24 23.14
N PHE A 194 -16.08 6.49 22.71
CA PHE A 194 -14.99 7.46 22.73
C PHE A 194 -14.91 8.19 24.06
N TYR A 195 -13.72 8.63 24.41
CA TYR A 195 -13.45 9.52 25.53
C TYR A 195 -12.32 10.49 25.16
N LEU A 196 -12.31 11.64 25.81
CA LEU A 196 -11.35 12.71 25.59
C LEU A 196 -10.45 12.85 26.81
N LEU A 197 -9.14 12.92 26.59
CA LEU A 197 -8.15 13.20 27.62
C LEU A 197 -7.44 14.52 27.33
N ASP A 198 -7.06 15.23 28.37
CA ASP A 198 -6.14 16.37 28.29
C ASP A 198 -4.68 15.89 28.12
N GLY A 199 -3.74 16.83 27.93
CA GLY A 199 -2.31 16.54 27.79
C GLY A 199 -1.65 15.88 29.02
N LYS A 200 -2.33 15.81 30.14
CA LYS A 200 -1.89 15.08 31.36
C LYS A 200 -2.53 13.70 31.50
N GLY A 201 -3.35 13.31 30.54
CA GLY A 201 -4.09 12.06 30.57
C GLY A 201 -5.34 12.06 31.48
N GLN A 202 -5.82 13.22 31.89
CA GLN A 202 -7.03 13.35 32.69
C GLN A 202 -8.26 13.36 31.76
N ARG A 203 -9.29 12.59 32.14
CA ARG A 203 -10.54 12.52 31.38
C ARG A 203 -11.30 13.83 31.46
N MET A 204 -11.70 14.34 30.31
CA MET A 204 -12.53 15.52 30.18
C MET A 204 -14.02 15.12 30.15
N GLU A 205 -14.88 15.99 30.69
CA GLU A 205 -16.32 15.83 30.62
C GLU A 205 -16.89 16.36 29.29
N GLY A 206 -18.10 15.98 28.93
CA GLY A 206 -18.80 16.44 27.74
C GLY A 206 -18.93 15.38 26.63
N GLU A 207 -19.25 15.83 25.42
CA GLU A 207 -19.34 14.98 24.22
C GLU A 207 -17.98 14.88 23.54
N PRO A 208 -17.23 13.77 23.66
CA PRO A 208 -15.80 13.71 23.34
C PRO A 208 -15.44 14.20 21.94
N ILE A 209 -16.20 13.82 20.91
CA ILE A 209 -15.91 14.19 19.51
C ILE A 209 -16.21 15.68 19.28
N LYS A 210 -17.29 16.19 19.84
CA LYS A 210 -17.68 17.61 19.73
C LYS A 210 -16.70 18.52 20.48
N GLU A 211 -16.33 18.15 21.72
CA GLU A 211 -15.33 18.88 22.49
C GLU A 211 -13.98 18.90 21.76
N PHE A 212 -13.56 17.74 21.23
CA PHE A 212 -12.32 17.65 20.46
C PHE A 212 -12.36 18.53 19.19
N ALA A 213 -13.50 18.61 18.50
CA ALA A 213 -13.67 19.51 17.36
C ALA A 213 -13.51 20.97 17.76
N GLY A 214 -14.09 21.40 18.88
CA GLY A 214 -13.94 22.74 19.43
C GLY A 214 -12.48 23.07 19.74
N LEU A 215 -11.77 22.15 20.42
CA LEU A 215 -10.35 22.35 20.75
C LEU A 215 -9.47 22.44 19.49
N LEU A 216 -9.74 21.64 18.45
CA LEU A 216 -9.02 21.78 17.17
C LEU A 216 -9.32 23.13 16.50
N HIS A 217 -10.57 23.59 16.53
CA HIS A 217 -10.97 24.90 16.01
C HIS A 217 -10.21 26.03 16.73
N ASP A 218 -10.05 25.93 18.05
CA ASP A 218 -9.27 26.86 18.89
C ASP A 218 -7.76 26.75 18.69
N GLY A 219 -7.33 25.88 17.77
CA GLY A 219 -5.93 25.76 17.34
C GLY A 219 -5.13 24.70 18.10
N ALA A 220 -5.73 23.77 18.81
CA ALA A 220 -5.02 22.67 19.47
C ALA A 220 -4.40 21.68 18.49
N ILE A 221 -3.33 21.00 18.93
CA ILE A 221 -2.77 19.79 18.31
C ILE A 221 -3.25 18.61 19.13
N GLY A 222 -4.05 17.73 18.52
CA GLY A 222 -4.59 16.56 19.17
C GLY A 222 -4.19 15.24 18.50
N VAL A 223 -4.46 14.15 19.20
CA VAL A 223 -4.31 12.78 18.68
C VAL A 223 -5.68 12.11 18.68
N ALA A 224 -6.08 11.50 17.58
CA ALA A 224 -7.34 10.78 17.46
C ALA A 224 -7.10 9.30 17.10
N LYS A 225 -7.69 8.38 17.88
CA LYS A 225 -7.65 6.94 17.63
C LYS A 225 -8.63 6.57 16.53
N SER A 226 -8.15 5.84 15.54
CA SER A 226 -8.90 5.37 14.38
C SER A 226 -8.92 3.84 14.32
N TRP A 227 -9.31 3.25 13.18
CA TRP A 227 -9.42 1.78 13.05
C TRP A 227 -8.06 1.07 13.10
N GLY A 228 -7.03 1.62 12.44
CA GLY A 228 -5.73 0.96 12.27
C GLY A 228 -4.61 1.55 13.11
N GLY A 229 -4.90 2.54 13.95
CA GLY A 229 -3.95 3.27 14.79
C GLY A 229 -4.41 4.68 15.07
N MET A 230 -3.48 5.59 15.31
CA MET A 230 -3.81 6.96 15.72
C MET A 230 -3.28 7.99 14.73
N HIS A 231 -3.96 9.14 14.65
CA HIS A 231 -3.56 10.27 13.82
C HIS A 231 -3.32 11.51 14.69
N ILE A 232 -2.25 12.24 14.38
CA ILE A 232 -2.07 13.62 14.85
C ILE A 232 -2.98 14.50 14.00
N CYS A 233 -3.79 15.31 14.66
CA CYS A 233 -4.82 16.14 14.05
C CYS A 233 -4.63 17.61 14.42
N CYS A 234 -4.78 18.51 13.46
CA CYS A 234 -4.94 19.95 13.70
C CYS A 234 -5.60 20.62 12.49
N THR A 235 -6.09 21.87 12.68
CA THR A 235 -6.55 22.69 11.56
C THR A 235 -5.39 23.15 10.69
N LEU A 236 -5.67 23.59 9.46
CA LEU A 236 -4.63 24.12 8.57
C LEU A 236 -4.00 25.42 9.11
N ALA A 237 -4.75 26.19 9.87
CA ALA A 237 -4.23 27.40 10.54
C ALA A 237 -3.14 27.08 11.58
N THR A 238 -3.22 25.89 12.19
CA THR A 238 -2.26 25.41 13.21
C THR A 238 -1.02 24.75 12.57
N LEU A 239 -1.00 24.52 11.26
CA LEU A 239 0.06 23.78 10.56
C LEU A 239 1.48 24.33 10.80
N PRO A 240 1.76 25.66 10.84
CA PRO A 240 3.10 26.18 11.17
C PRO A 240 3.57 25.68 12.55
N ARG A 241 2.70 25.73 13.56
CA ARG A 241 2.97 25.22 14.92
C ARG A 241 3.18 23.71 14.93
N LEU A 242 2.39 22.95 14.16
CA LEU A 242 2.59 21.51 14.01
C LEU A 242 3.97 21.18 13.42
N ARG A 243 4.43 21.93 12.41
CA ARG A 243 5.76 21.73 11.80
C ARG A 243 6.89 21.91 12.81
N GLU A 244 6.78 22.91 13.69
CA GLU A 244 7.75 23.15 14.77
C GLU A 244 7.68 22.04 15.84
N TRP A 245 6.48 21.73 16.33
CA TRP A 245 6.24 20.71 17.36
C TRP A 245 6.73 19.33 16.91
N TYR A 246 6.40 18.94 15.66
CA TYR A 246 6.75 17.62 15.08
C TYR A 246 8.16 17.62 14.45
N ARG A 247 8.89 18.76 14.48
CA ARG A 247 10.22 18.92 13.88
C ARG A 247 10.29 18.47 12.41
N ARG A 248 9.22 18.68 11.67
CA ARG A 248 9.04 18.22 10.28
C ARG A 248 8.96 19.42 9.36
N LYS A 249 10.14 19.99 8.95
CA LYS A 249 10.21 21.27 8.24
C LYS A 249 9.70 21.19 6.81
N GLN A 250 10.09 20.17 6.04
CA GLN A 250 9.86 20.10 4.59
C GLN A 250 8.93 18.93 4.18
N LYS A 251 8.99 17.78 4.86
CA LYS A 251 8.19 16.60 4.49
C LYS A 251 6.69 16.96 4.44
N PRO A 252 5.96 16.60 3.35
CA PRO A 252 4.54 16.93 3.20
C PRO A 252 3.67 16.26 4.26
N PHE A 253 2.51 16.86 4.54
CA PHE A 253 1.45 16.28 5.36
C PHE A 253 0.28 15.83 4.48
N ALA A 254 -0.39 14.76 4.88
CA ALA A 254 -1.68 14.40 4.31
C ALA A 254 -2.79 15.26 4.95
N VAL A 255 -3.75 15.65 4.14
CA VAL A 255 -4.89 16.47 4.54
C VAL A 255 -6.18 15.69 4.31
N MET A 256 -6.93 15.49 5.39
CA MET A 256 -8.30 15.00 5.28
C MET A 256 -9.22 16.18 4.99
N VAL A 257 -10.05 16.05 3.95
CA VAL A 257 -11.03 17.07 3.59
C VAL A 257 -12.44 16.51 3.75
N ARG A 258 -13.41 17.37 4.08
CA ARG A 258 -14.79 16.98 4.40
C ARG A 258 -15.46 16.15 3.29
N ASP A 259 -15.26 16.55 2.03
CA ASP A 259 -15.86 15.97 0.84
C ASP A 259 -15.09 16.34 -0.45
N LEU A 260 -15.57 15.90 -1.61
CA LEU A 260 -14.95 16.22 -2.91
C LEU A 260 -14.98 17.71 -3.25
N GLU A 261 -16.00 18.45 -2.84
CA GLU A 261 -16.07 19.90 -3.05
C GLU A 261 -14.95 20.61 -2.27
N ALA A 262 -14.71 20.18 -1.04
CA ALA A 262 -13.58 20.66 -0.26
C ALA A 262 -12.22 20.28 -0.90
N ALA A 263 -12.08 19.08 -1.47
CA ALA A 263 -10.86 18.66 -2.18
C ALA A 263 -10.54 19.61 -3.35
N GLU A 264 -11.54 20.06 -4.08
CA GLU A 264 -11.39 20.98 -5.22
C GLU A 264 -10.99 22.40 -4.80
N ARG A 265 -11.04 22.75 -3.52
CA ARG A 265 -10.51 24.06 -3.03
C ARG A 265 -8.99 24.07 -3.01
N TYR A 266 -8.39 22.95 -2.65
CA TYR A 266 -6.94 22.80 -2.46
C TYR A 266 -6.23 22.22 -3.69
N SER A 267 -6.94 21.54 -4.58
CA SER A 267 -6.37 20.75 -5.67
C SER A 267 -7.23 20.78 -6.92
N THR A 268 -6.73 20.16 -7.99
CA THR A 268 -7.45 19.96 -9.25
C THR A 268 -7.51 18.49 -9.62
N PRO A 269 -8.27 17.66 -8.85
CA PRO A 269 -8.30 16.22 -9.08
C PRO A 269 -9.03 15.88 -10.39
N SER A 270 -8.46 14.95 -11.16
CA SER A 270 -9.10 14.31 -12.31
C SER A 270 -10.28 13.44 -11.86
N GLU A 271 -11.14 13.02 -12.79
CA GLU A 271 -12.28 12.15 -12.47
C GLU A 271 -11.85 10.80 -11.86
N LEU A 272 -10.75 10.20 -12.35
CA LEU A 272 -10.22 8.97 -11.79
C LEU A 272 -9.66 9.17 -10.37
N GLU A 273 -9.01 10.31 -10.09
CA GLU A 273 -8.56 10.66 -8.74
C GLU A 273 -9.75 10.88 -7.80
N LYS A 274 -10.85 11.51 -8.25
CA LYS A 274 -12.11 11.62 -7.49
C LYS A 274 -12.74 10.26 -7.21
N GLU A 275 -12.70 9.34 -8.19
CA GLU A 275 -13.14 7.96 -8.01
C GLU A 275 -12.32 7.25 -6.94
N GLN A 276 -10.99 7.35 -6.96
CA GLN A 276 -10.13 6.79 -5.93
C GLN A 276 -10.40 7.40 -4.55
N LEU A 277 -10.50 8.74 -4.46
CA LEU A 277 -10.84 9.45 -3.21
C LEU A 277 -12.16 8.97 -2.62
N SER A 278 -13.19 8.75 -3.45
CA SER A 278 -14.53 8.32 -3.02
C SER A 278 -14.73 6.82 -2.96
N SER A 279 -13.72 6.01 -3.32
CA SER A 279 -13.79 4.56 -3.27
C SER A 279 -14.05 4.01 -1.86
N LYS A 280 -14.47 2.77 -1.74
CA LYS A 280 -14.62 2.06 -0.45
C LYS A 280 -13.32 1.99 0.37
N HIS A 281 -12.18 2.21 -0.26
CA HIS A 281 -10.86 2.14 0.36
C HIS A 281 -10.41 3.45 0.99
N ARG A 282 -10.88 4.61 0.47
CA ARG A 282 -10.54 5.95 0.96
C ARG A 282 -9.04 6.13 1.17
N PRO A 283 -8.19 5.92 0.15
CA PRO A 283 -6.76 6.13 0.27
C PRO A 283 -6.41 7.63 0.34
N ILE A 284 -5.18 7.92 0.74
CA ILE A 284 -4.55 9.20 0.45
C ILE A 284 -4.19 9.19 -1.04
N VAL A 285 -4.72 10.13 -1.81
CA VAL A 285 -4.43 10.30 -3.23
C VAL A 285 -3.55 11.53 -3.41
N LEU A 286 -2.41 11.37 -4.09
CA LEU A 286 -1.58 12.49 -4.49
C LEU A 286 -2.20 13.14 -5.72
N VAL A 287 -2.70 14.37 -5.55
CA VAL A 287 -3.40 15.13 -6.60
C VAL A 287 -2.68 16.45 -6.90
N PRO A 288 -2.78 17.01 -8.12
CA PRO A 288 -2.16 18.30 -8.45
C PRO A 288 -2.67 19.40 -7.51
N LYS A 289 -1.75 20.10 -6.82
CA LYS A 289 -2.12 21.17 -5.90
C LYS A 289 -2.41 22.49 -6.64
N LYS A 290 -3.34 23.28 -6.09
CA LYS A 290 -3.55 24.65 -6.54
C LYS A 290 -2.47 25.56 -5.96
N GLU A 291 -2.14 26.63 -6.69
CA GLU A 291 -1.25 27.68 -6.21
C GLU A 291 -1.92 28.47 -5.08
N ALA A 292 -1.46 28.26 -3.85
CA ALA A 292 -1.92 28.96 -2.65
C ALA A 292 -0.88 28.80 -1.55
N GLU A 293 -0.71 29.83 -0.70
CA GLU A 293 0.23 29.81 0.40
C GLU A 293 0.02 28.64 1.36
N ILE A 294 -1.24 28.32 1.65
CA ILE A 294 -1.58 27.16 2.52
C ILE A 294 -1.15 25.84 1.91
N ASN A 295 -1.27 25.67 0.61
CA ASN A 295 -0.84 24.45 -0.07
C ASN A 295 0.67 24.31 -0.07
N GLU A 296 1.39 25.44 -0.13
CA GLU A 296 2.85 25.45 0.00
C GLU A 296 3.29 25.05 1.42
N LEU A 297 2.53 25.46 2.43
CA LEU A 297 2.77 25.00 3.81
C LEU A 297 2.47 23.51 4.00
N ILE A 298 1.48 22.95 3.30
CA ILE A 298 1.14 21.50 3.38
C ILE A 298 2.20 20.64 2.69
N SER A 299 2.60 21.01 1.47
CA SER A 299 3.55 20.24 0.65
C SER A 299 4.61 21.15 0.01
N PRO A 300 5.64 21.56 0.78
CA PRO A 300 6.62 22.55 0.35
C PRO A 300 7.41 22.11 -0.89
N GLY A 301 7.42 22.93 -1.92
CA GLY A 301 8.18 22.71 -3.16
C GLY A 301 7.66 21.60 -4.07
N LEU A 302 6.57 20.91 -3.70
CA LEU A 302 5.99 19.82 -4.52
C LEU A 302 4.88 20.35 -5.44
N GLY A 303 4.66 19.70 -6.59
CA GLY A 303 3.54 19.97 -7.50
C GLY A 303 2.21 19.36 -7.06
N ASN A 304 2.23 18.50 -6.04
CA ASN A 304 1.06 17.73 -5.60
C ASN A 304 0.83 17.87 -4.09
N ILE A 305 -0.37 17.44 -3.66
CA ILE A 305 -0.82 17.39 -2.27
C ILE A 305 -1.50 16.04 -2.01
N GLY A 306 -1.24 15.45 -0.85
CA GLY A 306 -1.91 14.21 -0.41
C GLY A 306 -3.26 14.52 0.24
N ILE A 307 -4.35 14.17 -0.42
CA ILE A 307 -5.73 14.37 0.06
C ILE A 307 -6.41 13.03 0.29
N PHE A 308 -7.27 12.95 1.31
CA PHE A 308 -8.17 11.83 1.52
C PHE A 308 -9.48 12.25 2.18
N LEU A 309 -10.50 11.42 2.05
CA LEU A 309 -11.83 11.67 2.60
C LEU A 309 -12.05 10.87 3.90
N PRO A 310 -12.99 11.30 4.78
CA PRO A 310 -13.38 10.56 5.96
C PRO A 310 -13.81 9.13 5.61
N TYR A 311 -13.32 8.17 6.36
CA TYR A 311 -13.63 6.75 6.18
C TYR A 311 -14.24 6.11 7.42
N THR A 312 -14.04 6.70 8.60
CA THR A 312 -14.66 6.25 9.86
C THR A 312 -15.85 7.12 10.23
N GLU A 313 -16.72 6.57 11.04
CA GLU A 313 -17.87 7.26 11.62
C GLU A 313 -17.43 8.48 12.44
N MET A 314 -16.37 8.31 13.25
CA MET A 314 -15.80 9.38 14.08
C MET A 314 -15.36 10.57 13.23
N GLN A 315 -14.68 10.35 12.10
CA GLN A 315 -14.20 11.43 11.24
C GLN A 315 -15.36 12.21 10.62
N HIS A 316 -16.44 11.53 10.19
CA HIS A 316 -17.65 12.19 9.70
C HIS A 316 -18.33 13.02 10.81
N LEU A 317 -18.41 12.51 12.04
CA LEU A 317 -18.94 13.27 13.18
C LEU A 317 -18.03 14.45 13.52
N LEU A 318 -16.72 14.27 13.51
CA LEU A 318 -15.75 15.35 13.74
C LEU A 318 -16.00 16.52 12.77
N PHE A 319 -16.07 16.24 11.45
CA PHE A 319 -16.37 17.27 10.46
C PHE A 319 -17.77 17.89 10.58
N SER A 320 -18.74 17.20 11.19
CA SER A 320 -20.07 17.79 11.42
C SER A 320 -20.08 18.84 12.54
N HIS A 321 -19.06 18.85 13.39
CA HIS A 321 -18.89 19.81 14.49
C HIS A 321 -17.84 20.89 14.17
N LEU A 322 -17.06 20.74 13.07
CA LEU A 322 -16.05 21.69 12.64
C LEU A 322 -16.62 22.71 11.64
N GLN A 323 -16.11 23.92 11.70
CA GLN A 323 -16.34 24.94 10.67
C GLN A 323 -15.39 24.75 9.48
N GLU A 324 -14.18 24.29 9.74
CA GLU A 324 -13.15 23.98 8.75
C GLU A 324 -13.59 22.80 7.87
N ASP A 325 -13.18 22.86 6.61
CA ASP A 325 -13.43 21.81 5.62
C ASP A 325 -12.23 20.87 5.41
N ALA A 326 -11.12 21.15 6.10
CA ALA A 326 -9.88 20.39 6.00
C ALA A 326 -9.14 20.32 7.34
N LEU A 327 -8.54 19.18 7.62
CA LEU A 327 -7.66 18.93 8.77
C LEU A 327 -6.35 18.29 8.29
N VAL A 328 -5.22 18.68 8.87
CA VAL A 328 -4.05 17.81 8.83
C VAL A 328 -4.39 16.57 9.63
N MET A 329 -4.23 15.40 9.01
CA MET A 329 -4.31 14.09 9.67
C MET A 329 -3.14 13.24 9.20
N THR A 330 -2.17 13.04 10.08
CA THR A 330 -0.97 12.25 9.80
C THR A 330 -0.78 11.17 10.85
N SER A 331 -0.12 10.07 10.49
CA SER A 331 0.15 8.96 11.41
C SER A 331 0.79 9.46 12.71
N ALA A 332 0.24 9.07 13.85
CA ALA A 332 0.75 9.44 15.16
C ALA A 332 1.88 8.50 15.56
N ASN A 333 3.13 8.95 15.40
CA ASN A 333 4.32 8.18 15.75
C ASN A 333 5.46 9.11 16.14
N VAL A 334 6.38 8.61 16.94
CA VAL A 334 7.71 9.22 17.06
C VAL A 334 8.43 9.01 15.72
N PRO A 335 9.12 10.02 15.16
CA PRO A 335 9.84 9.85 13.90
C PRO A 335 10.77 8.63 13.92
N GLY A 336 10.64 7.75 12.91
CA GLY A 336 11.39 6.50 12.82
C GLY A 336 10.79 5.31 13.60
N GLU A 337 9.72 5.52 14.37
CA GLU A 337 8.99 4.46 15.08
C GLU A 337 7.65 4.14 14.41
N PRO A 338 7.08 2.96 14.65
CA PRO A 338 5.75 2.60 14.14
C PRO A 338 4.65 3.50 14.72
N MET A 339 3.56 3.64 13.99
CA MET A 339 2.35 4.36 14.45
C MET A 339 1.84 3.80 15.79
N VAL A 340 1.45 4.66 16.71
CA VAL A 340 0.98 4.28 18.05
C VAL A 340 -0.37 3.55 17.98
N LEU A 341 -0.53 2.50 18.81
CA LEU A 341 -1.76 1.72 18.96
C LEU A 341 -2.38 1.83 20.35
N ARG A 342 -1.55 1.76 21.39
CA ARG A 342 -2.01 1.71 22.78
C ARG A 342 -2.20 3.12 23.32
N ASP A 343 -3.22 3.29 24.14
CA ASP A 343 -3.61 4.58 24.69
C ASP A 343 -2.49 5.16 25.60
N GLU A 344 -1.75 4.29 26.30
CA GLU A 344 -0.61 4.70 27.14
C GLU A 344 0.56 5.24 26.30
N ASP A 345 0.82 4.62 25.16
CA ASP A 345 1.89 5.05 24.25
C ASP A 345 1.53 6.39 23.58
N ALA A 346 0.23 6.67 23.36
CA ALA A 346 -0.24 7.92 22.79
C ALA A 346 0.13 9.14 23.64
N LEU A 347 0.01 9.03 24.97
CA LEU A 347 0.35 10.11 25.89
C LEU A 347 1.84 10.50 25.79
N GLY A 348 2.70 9.54 25.44
CA GLY A 348 4.13 9.76 25.19
C GLY A 348 4.45 10.66 23.99
N LEU A 349 3.50 10.93 23.09
CA LEU A 349 3.67 11.86 21.97
C LEU A 349 3.69 13.34 22.42
N GLY A 350 3.13 13.67 23.58
CA GLY A 350 3.10 15.01 24.12
C GLY A 350 2.14 15.96 23.38
N ALA A 351 1.05 15.44 22.83
CA ALA A 351 -0.03 16.26 22.27
C ALA A 351 -0.86 16.94 23.37
N GLU A 352 -1.64 17.94 23.01
CA GLU A 352 -2.43 18.70 23.95
C GLU A 352 -3.71 17.99 24.38
N TYR A 353 -4.29 17.16 23.49
CA TYR A 353 -5.52 16.40 23.73
C TYR A 353 -5.52 15.08 22.98
N TYR A 354 -6.26 14.10 23.52
CA TYR A 354 -6.33 12.74 22.98
C TYR A 354 -7.79 12.26 22.92
N LEU A 355 -8.31 12.10 21.69
CA LEU A 355 -9.60 11.49 21.43
C LEU A 355 -9.41 9.98 21.23
N LEU A 356 -9.68 9.19 22.26
CA LEU A 356 -9.43 7.76 22.29
C LEU A 356 -10.74 6.97 22.41
N HIS A 357 -10.68 5.66 22.18
CA HIS A 357 -11.80 4.74 22.34
C HIS A 357 -11.35 3.41 22.94
N ASP A 358 -12.27 2.72 23.60
CA ASP A 358 -12.05 1.49 24.36
C ASP A 358 -12.00 0.21 23.49
N ARG A 359 -12.27 0.26 22.19
CA ARG A 359 -12.05 -0.88 21.29
C ARG A 359 -10.57 -1.05 20.99
N GLU A 360 -10.04 -2.25 21.20
CA GLU A 360 -8.66 -2.58 20.84
C GLU A 360 -8.45 -2.57 19.33
N VAL A 361 -7.31 -2.04 18.89
CA VAL A 361 -6.78 -2.15 17.52
C VAL A 361 -5.78 -3.31 17.51
N LEU A 362 -6.16 -4.44 16.90
CA LEU A 362 -5.33 -5.65 16.89
C LEU A 362 -4.20 -5.58 15.87
N ASN A 363 -4.47 -4.99 14.71
CA ASN A 363 -3.50 -4.91 13.62
C ASN A 363 -3.25 -3.45 13.26
N ARG A 364 -2.00 -3.00 13.49
CA ARG A 364 -1.55 -1.68 13.04
C ARG A 364 -1.64 -1.59 11.51
N CYS A 365 -2.28 -0.55 11.02
CA CYS A 365 -2.50 -0.38 9.59
C CYS A 365 -2.63 1.10 9.25
N ASP A 366 -1.55 1.70 8.74
CA ASP A 366 -1.52 3.08 8.26
C ASP A 366 -2.32 3.24 6.96
N ASP A 367 -2.60 4.45 6.53
CA ASP A 367 -3.35 4.72 5.32
C ASP A 367 -2.56 4.36 4.06
N SER A 368 -3.24 3.80 3.05
CA SER A 368 -2.68 3.63 1.72
C SER A 368 -2.43 4.99 1.07
N VAL A 369 -1.33 5.10 0.33
CA VAL A 369 -0.98 6.29 -0.46
C VAL A 369 -0.82 5.86 -1.91
N LEU A 370 -1.54 6.52 -2.80
CA LEU A 370 -1.48 6.26 -4.23
C LEU A 370 -1.52 7.54 -5.06
N ARG A 371 -1.13 7.42 -6.31
CA ARG A 371 -1.38 8.44 -7.34
C ARG A 371 -1.95 7.79 -8.60
N VAL A 372 -2.62 8.59 -9.40
CA VAL A 372 -3.16 8.15 -10.69
C VAL A 372 -2.13 8.45 -11.79
N TYR A 373 -1.95 7.50 -12.69
CA TYR A 373 -1.11 7.61 -13.87
C TYR A 373 -1.87 7.10 -15.10
N GLY A 374 -2.23 7.99 -16.02
CA GLY A 374 -3.12 7.66 -17.12
C GLY A 374 -4.45 7.10 -16.62
N ASN A 375 -4.73 5.83 -16.91
CA ASN A 375 -5.88 5.07 -16.39
C ASN A 375 -5.50 4.04 -15.30
N LYS A 376 -4.27 4.10 -14.77
CA LYS A 376 -3.72 3.18 -13.77
C LYS A 376 -3.53 3.87 -12.43
N THR A 377 -3.41 3.09 -11.38
CA THR A 377 -3.09 3.56 -10.04
C THR A 377 -1.73 3.04 -9.60
N PHE A 378 -0.86 3.92 -9.11
CA PHE A 378 0.44 3.60 -8.55
C PHE A 378 0.38 3.68 -7.03
N PHE A 379 0.68 2.59 -6.35
CA PHE A 379 0.81 2.59 -4.90
C PHE A 379 2.20 3.06 -4.48
N LEU A 380 2.27 4.17 -3.76
CA LEU A 380 3.46 4.56 -3.02
C LEU A 380 3.54 3.76 -1.73
N ARG A 381 2.38 3.51 -1.12
CA ARG A 381 2.21 2.73 0.10
C ARG A 381 0.91 1.95 0.01
N LYS A 382 0.97 0.62 0.18
CA LYS A 382 -0.21 -0.23 0.21
C LYS A 382 -0.48 -0.68 1.63
N SER A 383 -1.63 -0.33 2.18
CA SER A 383 -1.97 -0.55 3.58
C SER A 383 -3.50 -0.58 3.78
N ARG A 384 -4.06 0.16 4.75
CA ARG A 384 -5.49 0.15 5.07
C ARG A 384 -6.38 0.26 3.81
N GLY A 385 -7.41 -0.55 3.79
CA GLY A 385 -8.38 -0.63 2.70
C GLY A 385 -7.93 -1.51 1.51
N HIS A 386 -6.61 -1.67 1.30
CA HIS A 386 -6.06 -2.44 0.18
C HIS A 386 -5.36 -3.75 0.61
N ILE A 387 -5.26 -3.99 1.90
CA ILE A 387 -4.74 -5.23 2.46
C ILE A 387 -5.74 -5.84 3.45
N PRO A 388 -5.66 -7.18 3.59
CA PRO A 388 -4.85 -8.11 2.83
C PRO A 388 -5.39 -8.30 1.40
N SER A 389 -4.50 -8.46 0.44
CA SER A 389 -4.85 -8.80 -0.94
C SER A 389 -3.86 -9.78 -1.51
N GLY A 390 -4.35 -10.89 -2.04
CA GLY A 390 -3.52 -11.92 -2.63
C GLY A 390 -3.21 -11.67 -4.11
N ILE A 391 -1.98 -11.99 -4.52
CA ILE A 391 -1.56 -11.96 -5.93
C ILE A 391 -1.17 -13.38 -6.31
N PRO A 392 -1.73 -13.96 -7.39
CA PRO A 392 -1.37 -15.30 -7.85
C PRO A 392 0.13 -15.40 -8.15
N LEU A 393 0.72 -16.52 -7.75
CA LEU A 393 2.09 -16.91 -8.09
C LEU A 393 2.08 -18.05 -9.09
N PRO A 394 3.01 -18.09 -10.06
CA PRO A 394 3.17 -19.24 -10.95
C PRO A 394 3.76 -20.46 -10.24
N MET A 395 4.25 -20.32 -9.02
CA MET A 395 4.82 -21.37 -8.19
C MET A 395 3.91 -21.71 -7.00
N GLN A 396 3.97 -22.96 -6.54
CA GLN A 396 3.32 -23.41 -5.32
C GLN A 396 4.31 -23.42 -4.16
N GLY A 397 3.82 -23.37 -2.94
CA GLY A 397 4.65 -23.51 -1.73
C GLY A 397 4.45 -22.39 -0.72
N GLU A 398 5.21 -22.47 0.34
CA GLU A 398 5.18 -21.54 1.46
C GLU A 398 6.55 -20.87 1.61
N ALA A 399 6.59 -19.57 1.56
CA ALA A 399 7.81 -18.77 1.74
C ALA A 399 7.50 -17.42 2.37
N VAL A 400 8.51 -16.82 2.97
CA VAL A 400 8.44 -15.48 3.58
C VAL A 400 9.51 -14.59 2.95
N GLY A 401 9.17 -13.32 2.69
CA GLY A 401 10.07 -12.25 2.30
C GLY A 401 10.09 -11.15 3.35
N VAL A 402 11.25 -10.70 3.75
CA VAL A 402 11.38 -9.68 4.81
C VAL A 402 11.54 -8.25 4.28
N GLY A 403 11.66 -8.07 2.97
CA GLY A 403 11.87 -6.77 2.33
C GLY A 403 13.31 -6.25 2.40
N ALA A 404 13.47 -4.95 2.08
CA ALA A 404 14.75 -4.23 2.13
C ALA A 404 14.94 -3.50 3.47
N GLN A 405 15.29 -2.19 3.46
CA GLN A 405 15.54 -1.38 4.65
C GLN A 405 14.54 -0.23 4.77
N GLU A 406 14.23 0.45 3.66
CA GLU A 406 13.35 1.62 3.61
C GLU A 406 11.97 1.23 3.08
N SER A 407 10.92 1.91 3.53
CA SER A 407 9.53 1.77 3.05
C SER A 407 9.02 0.32 2.95
N ILE A 408 9.43 -0.55 3.87
CA ILE A 408 9.25 -1.99 3.80
C ILE A 408 7.81 -2.45 4.02
N ALA A 409 7.49 -3.57 3.38
CA ALA A 409 6.44 -4.51 3.76
C ALA A 409 7.05 -5.92 3.76
N GLY A 410 6.53 -6.82 4.59
CA GLY A 410 6.83 -8.24 4.49
C GLY A 410 5.92 -8.92 3.49
N ALA A 411 6.20 -10.18 3.14
CA ALA A 411 5.31 -10.99 2.31
C ALA A 411 5.30 -12.44 2.75
N VAL A 412 4.15 -13.10 2.59
CA VAL A 412 3.97 -14.54 2.87
C VAL A 412 3.30 -15.18 1.66
N ALA A 413 3.87 -16.27 1.14
CA ALA A 413 3.25 -17.11 0.15
C ALA A 413 2.56 -18.30 0.79
N ALA A 414 1.36 -18.61 0.31
CA ALA A 414 0.59 -19.81 0.67
C ALA A 414 -0.36 -20.19 -0.47
N GLY A 415 -0.43 -21.48 -0.80
CA GLY A 415 -1.41 -22.00 -1.77
C GLY A 415 -1.34 -21.38 -3.16
N GLY A 416 -0.14 -21.04 -3.64
CA GLY A 416 0.06 -20.41 -4.97
C GLY A 416 -0.36 -18.94 -5.02
N THR A 417 -0.39 -18.27 -3.88
CA THR A 417 -0.73 -16.84 -3.77
C THR A 417 0.24 -16.17 -2.81
N VAL A 418 0.71 -14.99 -3.14
CA VAL A 418 1.51 -14.15 -2.22
C VAL A 418 0.66 -13.03 -1.66
N PHE A 419 0.85 -12.77 -0.37
CA PHE A 419 0.20 -11.70 0.39
C PHE A 419 1.28 -10.80 0.98
N ALA A 420 1.30 -9.54 0.58
CA ALA A 420 2.11 -8.54 1.26
C ALA A 420 1.45 -8.15 2.59
N THR A 421 2.25 -7.85 3.60
CA THR A 421 1.77 -7.21 4.83
C THR A 421 1.35 -5.77 4.54
N GLN A 422 0.78 -5.11 5.54
CA GLN A 422 0.65 -3.65 5.52
C GLN A 422 2.04 -2.98 5.45
N TYR A 423 2.05 -1.70 5.07
CA TYR A 423 3.24 -0.87 5.17
C TYR A 423 3.76 -0.88 6.61
N ILE A 424 5.03 -1.16 6.77
CA ILE A 424 5.70 -1.29 8.08
C ILE A 424 6.46 -0.01 8.43
N GLY A 425 7.24 0.54 7.51
CA GLY A 425 8.09 1.71 7.71
C GLY A 425 9.54 1.45 7.32
N ASP A 426 10.47 2.22 7.91
CA ASP A 426 11.89 2.09 7.67
C ASP A 426 12.53 1.27 8.81
N ALA A 427 13.17 0.16 8.47
CA ALA A 427 13.71 -0.80 9.44
C ALA A 427 14.98 -0.28 10.17
N SER A 428 14.99 1.01 10.50
CA SER A 428 16.08 1.68 11.22
C SER A 428 15.98 1.55 12.74
N SER A 429 14.78 1.24 13.27
CA SER A 429 14.52 1.06 14.70
C SER A 429 14.15 -0.38 15.05
N TYR A 430 14.37 -0.75 16.31
CA TYR A 430 13.97 -2.05 16.83
C TYR A 430 12.45 -2.22 16.84
N GLY A 431 11.69 -1.14 17.11
CA GLY A 431 10.23 -1.15 17.11
C GLY A 431 9.67 -1.48 15.74
N VAL A 432 10.28 -0.98 14.65
CA VAL A 432 9.87 -1.32 13.27
C VAL A 432 10.17 -2.78 12.94
N LEU A 433 11.31 -3.32 13.36
CA LEU A 433 11.62 -4.75 13.16
C LEU A 433 10.66 -5.66 13.91
N GLN A 434 10.31 -5.33 15.17
CA GLN A 434 9.30 -6.07 15.92
C GLN A 434 7.93 -6.00 15.24
N PHE A 435 7.58 -4.85 14.66
CA PHE A 435 6.33 -4.71 13.92
C PHE A 435 6.33 -5.56 12.65
N LEU A 436 7.43 -5.64 11.90
CA LEU A 436 7.57 -6.53 10.75
C LEU A 436 7.43 -8.00 11.17
N GLU A 437 8.17 -8.44 12.19
CA GLU A 437 8.13 -9.81 12.70
C GLU A 437 6.72 -10.20 13.16
N GLY A 438 6.07 -9.33 13.94
CA GLY A 438 4.70 -9.53 14.40
C GLY A 438 3.70 -9.61 13.25
N SER A 439 3.85 -8.75 12.22
CA SER A 439 2.99 -8.74 11.04
C SER A 439 3.14 -10.00 10.19
N LEU A 440 4.38 -10.48 10.00
CA LEU A 440 4.65 -11.75 9.31
C LEU A 440 4.05 -12.93 10.08
N ALA A 441 4.30 -13.01 11.40
CA ALA A 441 3.76 -14.09 12.23
C ALA A 441 2.22 -14.09 12.25
N TYR A 442 1.62 -12.90 12.32
CA TYR A 442 0.17 -12.76 12.24
C TYR A 442 -0.38 -13.23 10.88
N GLN A 443 0.24 -12.81 9.77
CA GLN A 443 -0.20 -13.19 8.45
C GLN A 443 -0.02 -14.69 8.19
N MET A 444 1.10 -15.28 8.62
CA MET A 444 1.32 -16.73 8.56
C MET A 444 0.21 -17.49 9.32
N ARG A 445 -0.16 -17.02 10.53
CA ARG A 445 -1.25 -17.63 11.31
C ARG A 445 -2.59 -17.59 10.57
N LEU A 446 -2.94 -16.46 9.95
CA LEU A 446 -4.17 -16.32 9.17
C LEU A 446 -4.18 -17.21 7.91
N LEU A 447 -3.02 -17.36 7.27
CA LEU A 447 -2.85 -18.19 6.08
C LEU A 447 -2.63 -19.68 6.40
N GLY A 448 -2.43 -20.04 7.67
CA GLY A 448 -2.18 -21.41 8.11
C GLY A 448 -0.78 -21.91 7.77
N VAL A 449 0.18 -21.02 7.60
CA VAL A 449 1.61 -21.34 7.38
C VAL A 449 2.27 -21.55 8.73
N GLU A 450 2.67 -22.78 9.04
CA GLU A 450 3.33 -23.10 10.32
C GLU A 450 4.86 -23.05 10.20
N GLY A 451 5.42 -23.41 9.03
CA GLY A 451 6.84 -23.39 8.77
C GLY A 451 7.11 -23.17 7.28
N PRO A 452 7.50 -21.97 6.86
CA PRO A 452 7.79 -21.69 5.46
C PRO A 452 9.00 -22.48 5.00
N ARG A 453 9.03 -22.87 3.74
CA ARG A 453 10.14 -23.60 3.10
C ARG A 453 11.39 -22.75 2.98
N ALA A 454 11.18 -21.44 2.70
CA ALA A 454 12.25 -20.49 2.46
C ALA A 454 11.96 -19.12 3.06
N VAL A 455 13.03 -18.42 3.40
CA VAL A 455 13.03 -17.01 3.78
C VAL A 455 13.90 -16.23 2.78
N GLY A 456 13.26 -15.33 2.02
CA GLY A 456 13.95 -14.41 1.12
C GLY A 456 14.44 -13.16 1.85
N ILE A 457 15.71 -12.80 1.64
CA ILE A 457 16.35 -11.62 2.21
C ILE A 457 17.08 -10.81 1.13
N ASP A 458 17.30 -9.52 1.39
CA ASP A 458 18.12 -8.68 0.51
C ASP A 458 19.62 -9.07 0.59
N LEU A 459 20.35 -8.81 -0.50
CA LEU A 459 21.78 -9.06 -0.58
C LEU A 459 22.61 -8.08 0.26
N HIS A 460 22.08 -6.89 0.58
CA HIS A 460 22.80 -5.84 1.30
C HIS A 460 23.24 -6.30 2.70
N PRO A 461 24.56 -6.31 3.02
CA PRO A 461 25.07 -6.92 4.24
C PRO A 461 24.69 -6.18 5.53
N GLY A 462 24.39 -4.87 5.43
CA GLY A 462 24.11 -4.00 6.57
C GLY A 462 22.60 -3.83 6.89
N TYR A 463 21.70 -4.44 6.13
CA TYR A 463 20.26 -4.27 6.39
C TYR A 463 19.81 -5.01 7.66
N SER A 464 19.03 -4.31 8.48
CA SER A 464 18.48 -4.88 9.73
C SER A 464 17.48 -6.00 9.43
N THR A 465 16.71 -5.90 8.35
CA THR A 465 15.80 -6.94 7.87
C THR A 465 16.53 -8.21 7.47
N ARG A 466 17.76 -8.11 6.90
CA ARG A 466 18.60 -9.27 6.60
C ARG A 466 18.93 -10.06 7.86
N ARG A 467 19.27 -9.38 8.96
CA ARG A 467 19.53 -10.04 10.25
C ARG A 467 18.28 -10.74 10.76
N LEU A 468 17.14 -10.03 10.77
CA LEU A 468 15.84 -10.61 11.16
C LEU A 468 15.53 -11.85 10.29
N GLY A 469 15.68 -11.77 8.97
CA GLY A 469 15.41 -12.88 8.06
C GLY A 469 16.27 -14.12 8.35
N LYS A 470 17.55 -13.95 8.74
CA LYS A 470 18.42 -15.06 9.18
C LYS A 470 17.89 -15.71 10.47
N GLU A 471 17.53 -14.90 11.47
CA GLU A 471 16.97 -15.37 12.74
C GLU A 471 15.65 -16.15 12.52
N LEU A 472 14.78 -15.64 11.61
CA LEU A 472 13.53 -16.29 11.24
C LEU A 472 13.76 -17.62 10.47
N ALA A 473 14.72 -17.65 9.54
CA ALA A 473 15.08 -18.86 8.81
C ALA A 473 15.57 -19.96 9.74
N GLU A 474 16.44 -19.63 10.69
CA GLU A 474 16.92 -20.57 11.73
C GLU A 474 15.77 -21.08 12.61
N ARG A 475 14.88 -20.18 13.08
CA ARG A 475 13.72 -20.51 13.92
C ARG A 475 12.75 -21.47 13.23
N TRP A 476 12.49 -21.24 11.95
CA TRP A 476 11.55 -22.06 11.16
C TRP A 476 12.21 -23.23 10.45
N LYS A 477 13.55 -23.35 10.55
CA LYS A 477 14.37 -24.34 9.80
C LYS A 477 14.11 -24.25 8.28
N ALA A 478 13.94 -23.03 7.80
CA ALA A 478 13.71 -22.69 6.42
C ALA A 478 15.02 -22.45 5.66
N GLU A 479 15.03 -22.66 4.35
CA GLU A 479 16.15 -22.30 3.50
C GLU A 479 16.27 -20.78 3.40
N LEU A 480 17.48 -20.26 3.65
CA LEU A 480 17.77 -18.83 3.50
C LEU A 480 18.16 -18.53 2.07
N VAL A 481 17.40 -17.65 1.39
CA VAL A 481 17.64 -17.26 -0.01
C VAL A 481 18.00 -15.78 -0.09
N GLU A 482 19.22 -15.50 -0.54
CA GLU A 482 19.67 -14.14 -0.81
C GLU A 482 19.23 -13.71 -2.21
N VAL A 483 18.56 -12.56 -2.30
CA VAL A 483 18.02 -12.00 -3.54
C VAL A 483 18.62 -10.60 -3.76
N GLN A 484 19.19 -10.38 -4.96
CA GLN A 484 19.70 -9.07 -5.32
C GLN A 484 18.52 -8.06 -5.42
N HIS A 485 18.72 -6.86 -4.89
CA HIS A 485 17.70 -5.84 -4.72
C HIS A 485 16.88 -5.55 -5.99
N HIS A 486 17.55 -5.20 -7.09
CA HIS A 486 16.88 -4.86 -8.37
C HIS A 486 16.27 -6.08 -9.06
N TRP A 487 16.83 -7.28 -8.83
CA TRP A 487 16.18 -8.52 -9.25
C TRP A 487 14.89 -8.77 -8.47
N ALA A 488 14.85 -8.45 -7.17
CA ALA A 488 13.62 -8.52 -6.40
C ALA A 488 12.55 -7.55 -6.91
N HIS A 489 12.92 -6.33 -7.32
CA HIS A 489 12.02 -5.39 -8.01
C HIS A 489 11.47 -5.97 -9.32
N ALA A 490 12.33 -6.50 -10.19
CA ALA A 490 11.91 -7.12 -11.46
C ALA A 490 11.00 -8.34 -11.21
N ALA A 491 11.35 -9.20 -10.24
CA ALA A 491 10.54 -10.37 -9.87
C ALA A 491 9.16 -9.95 -9.31
N ALA A 492 9.10 -8.91 -8.49
CA ALA A 492 7.82 -8.38 -7.99
C ALA A 492 6.95 -7.84 -9.12
N LEU A 493 7.54 -7.12 -10.09
CA LEU A 493 6.81 -6.66 -11.27
C LEU A 493 6.33 -7.83 -12.14
N MET A 494 7.13 -8.89 -12.33
CA MET A 494 6.69 -10.09 -13.03
C MET A 494 5.49 -10.76 -12.35
N VAL A 495 5.50 -10.87 -11.03
CA VAL A 495 4.36 -11.37 -10.24
C VAL A 495 3.13 -10.48 -10.44
N ASP A 496 3.29 -9.17 -10.39
CA ASP A 496 2.19 -8.23 -10.57
C ASP A 496 1.59 -8.29 -11.98
N ALA A 497 2.44 -8.35 -13.01
CA ALA A 497 2.02 -8.41 -14.40
C ALA A 497 1.60 -9.83 -14.88
N GLY A 498 1.84 -10.88 -14.09
CA GLY A 498 1.59 -12.26 -14.47
C GLY A 498 2.52 -12.75 -15.58
N LEU A 499 3.79 -12.36 -15.54
CA LEU A 499 4.84 -12.71 -16.50
C LEU A 499 5.91 -13.59 -15.86
N ASP A 500 6.48 -14.52 -16.64
CA ASP A 500 7.52 -15.43 -16.15
C ASP A 500 8.93 -14.91 -16.44
N GLU A 501 9.07 -14.03 -17.44
CA GLU A 501 10.33 -13.48 -17.92
C GLU A 501 10.11 -12.07 -18.50
N MET A 502 11.03 -11.14 -18.28
CA MET A 502 10.95 -9.79 -18.85
C MET A 502 12.30 -9.08 -18.89
N VAL A 503 12.37 -8.00 -19.71
CA VAL A 503 13.37 -6.95 -19.56
C VAL A 503 12.76 -5.81 -18.78
N ALA A 504 13.42 -5.40 -17.69
CA ALA A 504 12.95 -4.33 -16.81
C ALA A 504 13.98 -3.22 -16.65
N LEU A 505 13.52 -1.97 -16.72
CA LEU A 505 14.23 -0.81 -16.20
C LEU A 505 13.94 -0.78 -14.69
N THR A 506 14.99 -1.00 -13.89
CA THR A 506 14.91 -0.93 -12.42
C THR A 506 15.58 0.36 -11.98
N LEU A 507 14.75 1.43 -11.86
CA LEU A 507 15.21 2.79 -11.59
C LEU A 507 14.95 3.14 -10.12
N ASP A 508 16.04 3.32 -9.37
CA ASP A 508 15.93 3.43 -7.92
C ASP A 508 16.88 4.47 -7.33
N GLY A 509 16.66 4.78 -6.04
CA GLY A 509 17.52 5.62 -5.24
C GLY A 509 18.86 4.98 -4.93
N THR A 510 18.86 3.78 -4.39
CA THR A 510 20.08 3.01 -4.11
C THR A 510 19.73 1.56 -3.76
N GLY A 511 20.30 0.60 -4.46
CA GLY A 511 20.27 -0.81 -4.10
C GLY A 511 21.67 -1.42 -4.16
N TYR A 512 21.92 -2.48 -3.40
CA TYR A 512 23.23 -3.14 -3.34
C TYR A 512 23.45 -4.01 -4.59
N GLY A 513 24.46 -3.66 -5.40
CA GLY A 513 24.85 -4.40 -6.58
C GLY A 513 25.64 -5.68 -6.25
N ALA A 514 25.52 -6.68 -7.10
CA ALA A 514 26.28 -7.93 -6.96
C ALA A 514 27.81 -7.73 -7.11
N ASP A 515 28.22 -6.62 -7.69
CA ASP A 515 29.60 -6.17 -7.89
C ASP A 515 30.10 -5.24 -6.77
N GLY A 516 29.26 -4.95 -5.77
CA GLY A 516 29.58 -4.03 -4.67
C GLY A 516 29.42 -2.55 -5.00
N VAL A 517 28.96 -2.21 -6.23
CA VAL A 517 28.58 -0.85 -6.62
C VAL A 517 27.14 -0.57 -6.16
N ALA A 518 26.84 0.67 -5.81
CA ALA A 518 25.46 1.07 -5.52
C ALA A 518 24.70 1.23 -6.85
N TRP A 519 23.76 0.30 -7.12
CA TRP A 519 22.93 0.32 -8.33
C TRP A 519 21.68 1.21 -8.15
N GLY A 520 20.96 1.44 -9.28
CA GLY A 520 19.68 2.14 -9.31
C GLY A 520 19.35 2.80 -10.65
N GLY A 521 20.09 2.50 -11.71
CA GLY A 521 19.80 2.93 -13.08
C GLY A 521 20.05 1.79 -14.05
N GLU A 522 19.38 0.62 -13.84
CA GLU A 522 19.73 -0.65 -14.46
C GLU A 522 18.71 -1.10 -15.50
N VAL A 523 19.19 -1.81 -16.49
CA VAL A 523 18.38 -2.64 -17.39
C VAL A 523 18.69 -4.09 -17.06
N LEU A 524 17.71 -4.82 -16.58
CA LEU A 524 17.82 -6.23 -16.22
C LEU A 524 16.98 -7.09 -17.17
N HIS A 525 17.57 -8.16 -17.66
CA HIS A 525 16.82 -9.30 -18.20
C HIS A 525 16.69 -10.31 -17.07
N ALA A 526 15.47 -10.68 -16.68
CA ALA A 526 15.22 -11.48 -15.51
C ALA A 526 14.07 -12.49 -15.69
N ASP A 527 14.25 -13.64 -15.05
CA ASP A 527 13.21 -14.59 -14.69
C ASP A 527 13.22 -14.82 -13.17
N PHE A 528 12.40 -15.74 -12.64
CA PHE A 528 12.37 -16.03 -11.20
C PHE A 528 13.59 -16.86 -10.72
N GLY A 529 14.37 -17.46 -11.61
CA GLY A 529 15.55 -18.27 -11.27
C GLY A 529 16.87 -17.51 -11.39
N SER A 530 16.93 -16.51 -12.27
CA SER A 530 18.15 -15.80 -12.61
C SER A 530 17.90 -14.38 -13.15
N PHE A 531 18.95 -13.59 -13.20
CA PHE A 531 18.93 -12.29 -13.88
C PHE A 531 20.28 -11.99 -14.52
N THR A 532 20.26 -11.13 -15.53
CA THR A 532 21.44 -10.56 -16.18
C THR A 532 21.33 -9.04 -16.20
N ARG A 533 22.36 -8.35 -15.74
CA ARG A 533 22.51 -6.90 -15.91
C ARG A 533 22.91 -6.60 -17.34
N VAL A 534 21.95 -6.15 -18.14
CA VAL A 534 22.14 -5.93 -19.58
C VAL A 534 22.77 -4.57 -19.88
N GLY A 535 22.37 -3.55 -19.13
CA GLY A 535 22.87 -2.19 -19.26
C GLY A 535 22.64 -1.36 -18.01
N HIS A 536 23.25 -0.19 -17.97
CA HIS A 536 23.15 0.70 -16.80
C HIS A 536 23.59 2.14 -17.13
N LEU A 537 23.34 3.08 -16.22
CA LEU A 537 23.93 4.40 -16.26
C LEU A 537 25.43 4.36 -15.94
N GLN A 538 26.18 5.34 -16.45
CA GLN A 538 27.56 5.56 -16.08
C GLN A 538 27.74 5.70 -14.57
N GLU A 539 28.81 5.14 -14.05
CA GLU A 539 29.18 5.29 -12.64
C GLU A 539 29.58 6.73 -12.30
N ILE A 540 28.95 7.30 -11.28
CA ILE A 540 29.31 8.59 -10.71
C ILE A 540 29.81 8.42 -9.27
N PRO A 541 30.72 9.28 -8.75
CA PRO A 541 31.28 9.15 -7.41
C PRO A 541 30.27 9.61 -6.32
N LEU A 542 30.12 8.78 -5.29
CA LEU A 542 29.44 9.16 -4.04
C LEU A 542 30.47 9.81 -3.10
N LEU A 543 30.70 11.12 -3.22
CA LEU A 543 31.75 11.84 -2.50
C LEU A 543 31.47 11.89 -0.99
N GLY A 544 32.14 11.01 -0.24
CA GLY A 544 31.94 10.80 1.19
C GLY A 544 30.90 9.74 1.51
N GLY A 545 30.55 8.86 0.55
CA GLY A 545 29.62 7.75 0.72
C GLY A 545 28.21 8.25 1.03
N GLU A 546 27.62 7.77 2.11
CA GLU A 546 26.27 8.12 2.55
C GLU A 546 26.04 9.65 2.71
N LYS A 547 27.09 10.42 3.04
CA LYS A 547 26.98 11.89 3.12
C LYS A 547 26.52 12.52 1.81
N ALA A 548 26.84 11.92 0.65
CA ALA A 548 26.39 12.42 -0.63
C ALA A 548 24.89 12.24 -0.86
N VAL A 549 24.25 11.34 -0.12
CA VAL A 549 22.79 11.13 -0.18
C VAL A 549 22.03 12.23 0.54
N TYR A 550 22.62 12.82 1.59
CA TYR A 550 22.01 13.93 2.36
C TYR A 550 22.43 15.31 1.84
N ASP A 551 23.71 15.50 1.54
CA ASP A 551 24.28 16.73 0.96
C ASP A 551 24.45 16.49 -0.55
N VAL A 552 23.37 16.73 -1.31
CA VAL A 552 23.31 16.39 -2.75
C VAL A 552 24.20 17.29 -3.60
N ARG A 553 24.71 18.40 -3.07
CA ARG A 553 25.74 19.24 -3.70
C ARG A 553 26.99 18.42 -4.02
N ARG A 554 27.28 17.36 -3.24
CA ARG A 554 28.42 16.44 -3.46
C ARG A 554 28.26 15.64 -4.75
N LEU A 555 27.02 15.29 -5.11
CA LEU A 555 26.70 14.60 -6.36
C LEU A 555 26.85 15.54 -7.57
N ALA A 556 26.25 16.74 -7.45
CA ALA A 556 26.37 17.79 -8.48
C ALA A 556 27.84 18.18 -8.71
N PHE A 557 28.62 18.40 -7.63
CA PHE A 557 30.06 18.66 -7.69
C PHE A 557 30.82 17.55 -8.37
N GLY A 558 30.51 16.28 -8.05
CA GLY A 558 31.18 15.11 -8.64
C GLY A 558 30.97 15.02 -10.17
N ILE A 559 29.81 15.43 -10.68
CA ILE A 559 29.52 15.48 -12.12
C ILE A 559 30.18 16.71 -12.77
N THR A 560 29.98 17.91 -12.19
CA THR A 560 30.48 19.18 -12.77
C THR A 560 32.00 19.26 -12.79
N GLU A 561 32.66 18.74 -11.76
CA GLU A 561 34.13 18.65 -11.70
C GLU A 561 34.71 17.77 -12.82
N GLN A 562 34.10 16.62 -13.14
CA GLN A 562 34.51 15.76 -14.26
C GLN A 562 34.39 16.48 -15.61
N LEU A 563 33.49 17.44 -15.72
CA LEU A 563 33.23 18.23 -16.91
C LEU A 563 34.06 19.52 -16.97
N GLY A 564 34.81 19.87 -15.90
CA GLY A 564 35.53 21.13 -15.80
C GLY A 564 34.61 22.35 -15.68
N ILE A 565 33.36 22.15 -15.19
CA ILE A 565 32.39 23.20 -14.95
C ILE A 565 32.64 23.77 -13.55
N SER A 566 32.97 25.04 -13.46
CA SER A 566 33.17 25.73 -12.17
C SER A 566 31.83 25.95 -11.45
N THR A 567 31.78 25.61 -10.18
CA THR A 567 30.62 25.80 -9.29
C THR A 567 31.09 26.31 -7.94
N ASP A 568 30.21 27.00 -7.22
CA ASP A 568 30.42 27.59 -5.88
C ASP A 568 29.77 26.77 -4.75
N TYR A 569 29.50 25.48 -4.97
CA TYR A 569 28.88 24.62 -3.96
C TYR A 569 29.70 24.49 -2.68
N PHE A 570 31.02 24.64 -2.76
CA PHE A 570 31.97 24.47 -1.66
C PHE A 570 33.07 25.52 -1.75
N ASP A 571 33.61 25.92 -0.59
CA ASP A 571 34.82 26.71 -0.55
C ASP A 571 36.04 26.00 -1.13
N ASP A 572 37.14 26.71 -1.41
CA ASP A 572 38.32 26.14 -2.06
C ASP A 572 38.94 24.98 -1.30
N ALA A 573 38.94 25.01 0.03
CA ALA A 573 39.53 23.95 0.85
C ALA A 573 38.70 22.69 0.82
N GLN A 574 37.37 22.84 0.88
CA GLN A 574 36.41 21.74 0.77
C GLN A 574 36.44 21.14 -0.65
N ALA A 575 36.45 21.97 -1.69
CA ALA A 575 36.53 21.55 -3.07
C ALA A 575 37.82 20.74 -3.34
N GLN A 576 38.97 21.21 -2.85
CA GLN A 576 40.24 20.46 -2.96
C GLN A 576 40.20 19.11 -2.26
N LEU A 577 39.58 19.02 -1.10
CA LEU A 577 39.39 17.76 -0.38
C LEU A 577 38.51 16.80 -1.21
N LEU A 578 37.36 17.27 -1.70
CA LEU A 578 36.45 16.47 -2.50
C LEU A 578 37.09 15.98 -3.80
N ARG A 579 37.92 16.81 -4.49
CA ARG A 579 38.71 16.39 -5.65
C ARG A 579 39.65 15.22 -5.32
N LYS A 580 40.31 15.26 -4.19
CA LYS A 580 41.19 14.16 -3.74
C LYS A 580 40.40 12.87 -3.49
N MET A 581 39.16 12.98 -3.02
CA MET A 581 38.29 11.85 -2.71
C MET A 581 37.68 11.20 -3.97
N MET A 582 37.58 11.90 -5.12
CA MET A 582 36.87 11.41 -6.30
C MET A 582 37.27 10.00 -6.75
N ARG A 583 38.59 9.68 -6.67
CA ARG A 583 39.10 8.36 -7.12
C ARG A 583 38.83 7.23 -6.11
N SER A 584 38.75 7.54 -4.82
CA SER A 584 38.62 6.57 -3.73
C SER A 584 37.17 6.47 -3.18
N SER A 585 36.28 7.36 -3.61
CA SER A 585 34.88 7.31 -3.17
C SER A 585 34.15 6.12 -3.79
N PRO A 586 33.21 5.52 -3.05
CA PRO A 586 32.24 4.57 -3.64
C PRO A 586 31.58 5.17 -4.87
N LYS A 587 31.15 4.32 -5.77
CA LYS A 587 30.47 4.74 -7.00
C LYS A 587 29.03 4.27 -7.05
N THR A 588 28.24 4.90 -7.87
CA THR A 588 26.83 4.55 -8.08
C THR A 588 26.42 4.72 -9.55
N THR A 589 25.53 3.85 -9.99
CA THR A 589 24.81 3.94 -11.27
C THR A 589 23.36 4.42 -11.06
N SER A 590 23.03 4.89 -9.86
CA SER A 590 21.66 5.24 -9.48
C SER A 590 21.08 6.39 -10.30
N PHE A 591 19.89 6.15 -10.87
CA PHE A 591 19.10 7.18 -11.53
C PHE A 591 18.61 8.23 -10.52
N GLY A 592 18.21 7.79 -9.32
CA GLY A 592 17.80 8.70 -8.24
C GLY A 592 18.93 9.67 -7.84
N ARG A 593 20.17 9.21 -7.77
CA ARG A 593 21.34 10.08 -7.47
C ARG A 593 21.64 11.08 -8.59
N VAL A 594 21.36 10.71 -9.84
CA VAL A 594 21.44 11.64 -10.98
C VAL A 594 20.36 12.71 -10.88
N LEU A 595 19.13 12.35 -10.49
CA LEU A 595 18.06 13.33 -10.25
C LEU A 595 18.38 14.27 -9.09
N ASP A 596 18.99 13.77 -8.01
CA ASP A 596 19.43 14.60 -6.89
C ASP A 596 20.49 15.62 -7.30
N ALA A 597 21.47 15.18 -8.12
CA ALA A 597 22.49 16.08 -8.68
C ALA A 597 21.84 17.14 -9.59
N LEU A 598 20.84 16.77 -10.37
CA LEU A 598 20.11 17.66 -11.25
C LEU A 598 19.28 18.68 -10.46
N ALA A 599 18.62 18.25 -9.37
CA ALA A 599 17.89 19.13 -8.47
C ALA A 599 18.80 20.19 -7.84
N CYS A 600 20.00 19.80 -7.42
CA CYS A 600 21.00 20.75 -6.91
C CYS A 600 21.49 21.71 -8.00
N TYR A 601 21.79 21.20 -9.20
CA TYR A 601 22.29 22.03 -10.30
C TYR A 601 21.32 23.14 -10.72
N PHE A 602 20.02 22.89 -10.58
CA PHE A 602 18.96 23.88 -10.88
C PHE A 602 18.44 24.63 -9.62
N ASP A 603 19.19 24.64 -8.52
CA ASP A 603 18.85 25.35 -7.27
C ASP A 603 17.50 24.94 -6.66
N VAL A 604 17.07 23.68 -6.89
CA VAL A 604 15.80 23.13 -6.37
C VAL A 604 15.98 22.61 -4.95
N CYS A 605 17.09 21.91 -4.68
CA CYS A 605 17.34 21.29 -3.38
C CYS A 605 18.83 20.95 -3.19
N ASP A 606 19.45 21.48 -2.10
CA ASP A 606 20.85 21.23 -1.75
C ASP A 606 21.03 20.12 -0.71
N TYR A 607 20.05 19.97 0.16
CA TYR A 607 20.06 19.02 1.27
C TYR A 607 18.79 18.23 1.35
N ARG A 608 18.92 16.91 1.49
CA ARG A 608 17.80 16.02 1.69
C ARG A 608 17.41 16.01 3.18
N SER A 609 16.19 16.41 3.51
CA SER A 609 15.62 16.35 4.85
C SER A 609 14.64 15.17 5.07
N TYR A 610 14.17 14.56 3.99
CA TYR A 610 13.37 13.34 3.98
C TYR A 610 13.66 12.52 2.71
N ASP A 611 13.27 11.26 2.70
CA ASP A 611 13.57 10.36 1.57
C ASP A 611 12.94 10.85 0.25
N GLY A 612 13.76 10.85 -0.83
CA GLY A 612 13.37 11.26 -2.17
C GLY A 612 13.15 12.76 -2.37
N GLU A 613 13.37 13.63 -1.36
CA GLU A 613 13.05 15.06 -1.42
C GLU A 613 13.55 15.77 -2.68
N PRO A 614 14.85 15.68 -3.09
CA PRO A 614 15.34 16.42 -4.25
C PRO A 614 14.65 15.98 -5.54
N ALA A 615 14.53 14.68 -5.76
CA ALA A 615 13.89 14.11 -6.94
C ALA A 615 12.37 14.42 -7.00
N MET A 616 11.69 14.41 -5.83
CA MET A 616 10.27 14.77 -5.73
C MET A 616 10.04 16.25 -6.05
N LYS A 617 10.89 17.16 -5.55
CA LYS A 617 10.81 18.59 -5.87
C LYS A 617 11.14 18.88 -7.34
N LEU A 618 12.09 18.13 -7.91
CA LEU A 618 12.45 18.24 -9.33
C LEU A 618 11.30 17.85 -10.27
N GLU A 619 10.37 16.98 -9.84
CA GLU A 619 9.26 16.51 -10.69
C GLU A 619 8.47 17.68 -11.30
N ARG A 620 8.19 18.73 -10.53
CA ARG A 620 7.49 19.93 -11.03
C ARG A 620 8.21 20.60 -12.21
N HIS A 621 9.54 20.63 -12.18
CA HIS A 621 10.36 21.15 -13.27
C HIS A 621 10.29 20.24 -14.50
N LEU A 622 10.26 18.92 -14.29
CA LEU A 622 10.11 17.95 -15.39
C LEU A 622 8.73 18.06 -16.06
N GLU A 623 7.67 18.29 -15.29
CA GLU A 623 6.29 18.44 -15.80
C GLU A 623 6.14 19.69 -16.69
N ASN A 624 6.84 20.77 -16.39
CA ASN A 624 6.79 22.03 -17.14
C ASN A 624 7.72 22.06 -18.34
N GLY A 625 8.69 21.15 -18.41
CA GLY A 625 9.74 21.14 -19.42
C GLY A 625 9.28 20.66 -20.79
N ARG A 626 9.89 21.22 -21.82
CA ARG A 626 9.74 20.82 -23.24
C ARG A 626 11.02 20.19 -23.75
N ASN A 627 10.88 19.25 -24.67
CA ASN A 627 12.04 18.56 -25.22
C ASN A 627 12.89 19.49 -26.11
N VAL A 628 14.14 19.69 -25.71
CA VAL A 628 15.21 20.29 -26.52
C VAL A 628 16.24 19.21 -26.88
N PRO A 629 16.94 19.32 -28.02
CA PRO A 629 17.83 18.27 -28.46
C PRO A 629 19.00 18.05 -27.50
N ILE A 630 19.09 16.86 -26.93
CA ILE A 630 20.25 16.34 -26.21
C ILE A 630 20.62 15.00 -26.85
N MET A 631 21.86 14.85 -27.25
CA MET A 631 22.34 13.62 -27.90
C MET A 631 22.47 12.52 -26.82
N VAL A 632 21.98 11.33 -27.13
CA VAL A 632 22.23 10.15 -26.32
C VAL A 632 23.65 9.66 -26.56
N GLU A 633 24.47 9.63 -25.53
CA GLU A 633 25.81 9.08 -25.56
C GLU A 633 25.85 7.72 -24.86
N ARG A 634 26.46 6.74 -25.52
CA ARG A 634 26.46 5.35 -25.05
C ARG A 634 27.81 4.69 -25.38
N GLU A 635 28.38 3.96 -24.43
CA GLU A 635 29.55 3.08 -24.63
C GLU A 635 29.12 1.63 -24.38
N GLY A 636 28.97 0.85 -25.45
CA GLY A 636 28.33 -0.47 -25.34
C GLY A 636 26.89 -0.34 -24.78
N ASN A 637 26.63 -0.94 -23.64
CA ASN A 637 25.35 -0.86 -22.96
C ASN A 637 25.34 0.09 -21.74
N VAL A 638 26.38 0.93 -21.63
CA VAL A 638 26.47 1.97 -20.57
C VAL A 638 26.03 3.32 -21.15
N ILE A 639 25.06 3.93 -20.50
CA ILE A 639 24.55 5.26 -20.86
C ILE A 639 25.40 6.31 -20.17
N MET A 640 26.09 7.14 -20.94
CA MET A 640 27.10 8.09 -20.48
C MET A 640 26.49 9.37 -19.90
N SER A 641 25.98 9.28 -18.66
CA SER A 641 25.24 10.37 -18.01
C SER A 641 26.06 11.66 -17.85
N VAL A 642 27.37 11.57 -17.60
CA VAL A 642 28.23 12.76 -17.38
C VAL A 642 28.47 13.56 -18.68
N PRO A 643 28.88 12.97 -19.83
CA PRO A 643 28.95 13.72 -21.09
C PRO A 643 27.60 14.28 -21.52
N MET A 644 26.50 13.52 -21.34
CA MET A 644 25.15 14.00 -21.64
C MET A 644 24.74 15.20 -20.76
N PHE A 645 25.25 15.28 -19.52
CA PHE A 645 25.07 16.45 -18.65
C PHE A 645 25.70 17.71 -19.26
N ARG A 646 26.88 17.61 -19.88
CA ARG A 646 27.47 18.73 -20.64
C ARG A 646 26.53 19.16 -21.79
N GLY A 647 26.01 18.21 -22.56
CA GLY A 647 25.04 18.51 -23.62
C GLY A 647 23.78 19.25 -23.08
N MET A 648 23.31 18.91 -21.86
CA MET A 648 22.25 19.64 -21.21
C MET A 648 22.64 21.09 -20.85
N VAL A 649 23.82 21.28 -20.30
CA VAL A 649 24.32 22.63 -19.93
C VAL A 649 24.39 23.53 -21.15
N GLU A 650 24.91 23.03 -22.27
CA GLU A 650 25.10 23.74 -23.54
C GLU A 650 23.79 23.93 -24.34
N ALA A 651 22.75 23.13 -24.05
CA ALA A 651 21.46 23.21 -24.74
C ALA A 651 20.80 24.59 -24.57
N LYS A 652 20.06 25.03 -25.57
CA LYS A 652 19.24 26.23 -25.51
C LYS A 652 17.85 25.86 -24.99
N GLY A 653 17.40 26.53 -23.94
CA GLY A 653 16.10 26.29 -23.31
C GLY A 653 16.05 26.80 -21.87
N THR A 654 14.88 26.77 -21.28
CA THR A 654 14.69 27.08 -19.86
C THR A 654 15.32 25.99 -18.98
N PRO A 655 15.56 26.23 -17.68
CA PRO A 655 15.98 25.18 -16.75
C PRO A 655 15.08 23.95 -16.81
N ASP A 656 13.77 24.13 -16.89
CA ASP A 656 12.77 23.05 -17.00
C ASP A 656 12.95 22.23 -18.29
N ASP A 657 13.14 22.93 -19.44
CA ASP A 657 13.37 22.26 -20.73
C ASP A 657 14.65 21.41 -20.71
N LYS A 658 15.72 21.96 -20.10
CA LYS A 658 17.00 21.26 -19.97
C LYS A 658 16.89 20.03 -19.06
N ALA A 659 16.26 20.18 -17.89
CA ALA A 659 16.06 19.08 -16.96
C ALA A 659 15.21 17.95 -17.58
N TYR A 660 14.07 18.30 -18.18
CA TYR A 660 13.21 17.35 -18.89
C TYR A 660 13.97 16.60 -19.99
N SER A 661 14.69 17.34 -20.84
CA SER A 661 15.37 16.76 -22.00
C SER A 661 16.53 15.86 -21.61
N TYR A 662 17.26 16.19 -20.55
CA TYR A 662 18.33 15.36 -20.01
C TYR A 662 17.78 14.03 -19.48
N VAL A 663 16.74 14.08 -18.65
CA VAL A 663 16.06 12.91 -18.11
C VAL A 663 15.50 12.05 -19.27
N ARG A 664 14.85 12.67 -20.25
CA ARG A 664 14.32 11.98 -21.43
C ARG A 664 15.43 11.30 -22.25
N ALA A 665 16.58 11.95 -22.41
CA ALA A 665 17.69 11.37 -23.15
C ALA A 665 18.32 10.17 -22.43
N LEU A 666 18.45 10.22 -21.09
CA LEU A 666 18.88 9.08 -20.27
C LEU A 666 17.92 7.89 -20.41
N LEU A 667 16.61 8.15 -20.24
CA LEU A 667 15.56 7.14 -20.39
C LEU A 667 15.56 6.54 -21.80
N LYS A 668 15.75 7.37 -22.83
CA LYS A 668 15.86 6.89 -24.22
C LYS A 668 17.03 5.92 -24.39
N GLY A 669 18.19 6.24 -23.83
CA GLY A 669 19.34 5.35 -23.87
C GLY A 669 19.07 3.99 -23.20
N LEU A 670 18.48 4.00 -22.00
CA LEU A 670 18.12 2.78 -21.27
C LEU A 670 17.03 1.97 -22.01
N VAL A 671 16.01 2.62 -22.55
CA VAL A 671 14.96 1.95 -23.34
C VAL A 671 15.51 1.39 -24.65
N ASP A 672 16.48 2.05 -25.29
CA ASP A 672 17.14 1.51 -26.47
C ASP A 672 17.86 0.19 -26.17
N VAL A 673 18.60 0.11 -25.06
CA VAL A 673 19.24 -1.13 -24.58
C VAL A 673 18.20 -2.20 -24.22
N ALA A 674 17.14 -1.82 -23.51
CA ALA A 674 16.08 -2.74 -23.13
C ALA A 674 15.35 -3.33 -24.33
N ALA A 675 15.10 -2.53 -25.37
CA ALA A 675 14.46 -2.99 -26.60
C ALA A 675 15.35 -3.96 -27.39
N GLU A 676 16.65 -3.67 -27.52
CA GLU A 676 17.62 -4.57 -28.16
C GLU A 676 17.65 -5.94 -27.48
N GLU A 677 17.59 -5.98 -26.15
CA GLU A 677 17.57 -7.23 -25.40
C GLU A 677 16.22 -7.95 -25.50
N ALA A 678 15.10 -7.21 -25.38
CA ALA A 678 13.77 -7.78 -25.54
C ALA A 678 13.56 -8.40 -26.95
N GLU A 679 14.07 -7.76 -28.02
CA GLU A 679 14.06 -8.31 -29.37
C GLU A 679 14.87 -9.61 -29.49
N ARG A 680 16.07 -9.65 -28.88
CA ARG A 680 16.94 -10.84 -28.84
C ARG A 680 16.26 -12.04 -28.23
N HIS A 681 15.50 -11.82 -27.16
CA HIS A 681 14.77 -12.86 -26.42
C HIS A 681 13.30 -13.01 -26.87
N LYS A 682 12.85 -12.25 -27.88
CA LYS A 682 11.46 -12.27 -28.41
C LYS A 682 10.41 -11.95 -27.34
N LEU A 683 10.77 -11.15 -26.37
CA LEU A 683 9.87 -10.68 -25.30
C LEU A 683 8.99 -9.55 -25.82
N LYS A 684 7.78 -9.46 -25.31
CA LYS A 684 6.80 -8.44 -25.72
C LYS A 684 6.69 -7.28 -24.76
N HIS A 685 7.15 -7.46 -23.53
CA HIS A 685 7.00 -6.50 -22.45
C HIS A 685 8.36 -5.91 -22.06
N ILE A 686 8.38 -4.60 -21.84
CA ILE A 686 9.45 -3.91 -21.13
C ILE A 686 8.86 -3.28 -19.90
N GLY A 687 9.45 -3.58 -18.73
CA GLY A 687 8.98 -3.15 -17.43
C GLY A 687 9.68 -1.90 -16.91
N LEU A 688 9.00 -1.16 -16.01
CA LEU A 688 9.58 -0.08 -15.21
C LEU A 688 9.21 -0.30 -13.75
N THR A 689 10.19 -0.31 -12.84
CA THR A 689 10.02 -0.48 -11.39
C THR A 689 11.15 0.21 -10.62
N GLY A 690 11.07 0.22 -9.28
CA GLY A 690 11.97 0.95 -8.39
C GLY A 690 11.42 2.32 -8.01
N GLY A 691 11.94 2.93 -6.94
CA GLY A 691 11.41 4.15 -6.33
C GLY A 691 11.33 5.36 -7.27
N VAL A 692 12.21 5.44 -8.28
CA VAL A 692 12.17 6.53 -9.29
C VAL A 692 10.92 6.44 -10.18
N SER A 693 10.34 5.25 -10.35
CA SER A 693 9.13 5.06 -11.16
C SER A 693 7.86 5.70 -10.57
N TYR A 694 7.91 6.16 -9.33
CA TYR A 694 6.85 6.98 -8.73
C TYR A 694 6.68 8.34 -9.41
N ASN A 695 7.73 8.84 -10.08
CA ASN A 695 7.69 10.10 -10.81
C ASN A 695 6.82 9.95 -12.06
N HIS A 696 5.73 10.73 -12.12
CA HIS A 696 4.74 10.66 -13.20
C HIS A 696 5.37 10.96 -14.58
N THR A 697 6.23 11.98 -14.66
CA THR A 697 6.88 12.38 -15.92
C THR A 697 7.84 11.31 -16.41
N ILE A 698 8.62 10.68 -15.51
CA ILE A 698 9.54 9.59 -15.85
C ILE A 698 8.76 8.36 -16.37
N ALA A 699 7.69 7.98 -15.69
CA ALA A 699 6.83 6.88 -16.12
C ALA A 699 6.23 7.17 -17.52
N SER A 700 5.71 8.40 -17.73
CA SER A 700 5.12 8.82 -19.00
C SER A 700 6.13 8.81 -20.17
N ILE A 701 7.32 9.35 -19.96
CA ILE A 701 8.39 9.33 -20.96
C ILE A 701 8.78 7.89 -21.29
N THR A 702 8.90 7.04 -20.27
CA THR A 702 9.30 5.63 -20.48
C THR A 702 8.24 4.87 -21.25
N GLU A 703 6.96 5.02 -20.90
CA GLU A 703 5.84 4.39 -21.63
C GLU A 703 5.81 4.84 -23.09
N GLU A 704 5.93 6.15 -23.36
CA GLU A 704 6.00 6.68 -24.71
C GLU A 704 7.16 6.04 -25.52
N LEU A 705 8.36 5.98 -24.93
CA LEU A 705 9.54 5.45 -25.60
C LEU A 705 9.42 3.94 -25.87
N VAL A 706 8.93 3.17 -24.91
CA VAL A 706 8.69 1.72 -25.01
C VAL A 706 7.64 1.42 -26.08
N THR A 707 6.51 2.12 -26.03
CA THR A 707 5.40 1.92 -26.97
C THR A 707 5.78 2.29 -28.40
N ARG A 708 6.55 3.37 -28.60
CA ARG A 708 7.07 3.76 -29.93
C ARG A 708 7.97 2.70 -30.56
N LYS A 709 8.61 1.87 -29.75
CA LYS A 709 9.40 0.73 -30.23
C LYS A 709 8.58 -0.53 -30.47
N GLY A 710 7.28 -0.49 -30.23
CA GLY A 710 6.36 -1.60 -30.47
C GLY A 710 6.24 -2.60 -29.32
N PHE A 711 6.76 -2.29 -28.12
CA PHE A 711 6.63 -3.13 -26.93
C PHE A 711 5.46 -2.71 -26.07
N LEU A 712 4.96 -3.65 -25.25
CA LEU A 712 4.00 -3.40 -24.20
C LEU A 712 4.72 -2.91 -22.94
N PHE A 713 4.19 -1.84 -22.34
CA PHE A 713 4.75 -1.25 -21.14
C PHE A 713 4.12 -1.86 -19.88
N ALA A 714 4.95 -2.36 -18.97
CA ALA A 714 4.53 -2.95 -17.71
C ALA A 714 5.04 -2.14 -16.51
N VAL A 715 4.16 -1.86 -15.57
CA VAL A 715 4.45 -1.23 -14.27
C VAL A 715 3.65 -1.92 -13.18
N PRO A 716 4.08 -1.90 -11.90
CA PRO A 716 3.28 -2.42 -10.82
C PRO A 716 1.94 -1.67 -10.68
N GLU A 717 0.82 -2.40 -10.65
CA GLU A 717 -0.53 -1.86 -10.47
C GLU A 717 -1.18 -2.35 -9.17
N ARG A 718 -0.77 -3.52 -8.66
CA ARG A 718 -1.27 -4.13 -7.43
C ARG A 718 -0.28 -4.05 -6.28
N LEU A 719 1.00 -3.82 -6.57
CA LEU A 719 2.09 -3.66 -5.60
C LEU A 719 2.60 -2.22 -5.60
N PRO A 720 3.28 -1.77 -4.51
CA PRO A 720 4.06 -0.54 -4.56
C PRO A 720 5.18 -0.62 -5.62
N ASN A 721 5.49 0.49 -6.27
CA ASN A 721 6.52 0.53 -7.30
C ASN A 721 7.95 0.53 -6.73
N GLY A 722 8.16 1.09 -5.52
CA GLY A 722 9.44 1.10 -4.79
C GLY A 722 9.58 -0.08 -3.84
N ASP A 723 10.42 0.06 -2.80
CA ASP A 723 10.85 -1.01 -1.89
C ASP A 723 9.74 -1.81 -1.19
N GLY A 724 8.53 -1.26 -1.11
CA GLY A 724 7.37 -1.99 -0.59
C GLY A 724 7.00 -3.26 -1.37
N CYS A 725 7.52 -3.46 -2.59
CA CYS A 725 7.30 -4.69 -3.36
C CYS A 725 8.42 -5.74 -3.20
N ILE A 726 9.59 -5.37 -2.64
CA ILE A 726 10.79 -6.21 -2.57
C ILE A 726 10.50 -7.58 -1.95
N SER A 727 9.77 -7.60 -0.85
CA SER A 727 9.42 -8.86 -0.17
C SER A 727 8.63 -9.83 -1.06
N THR A 728 7.76 -9.33 -1.94
CA THR A 728 7.04 -10.15 -2.93
C THR A 728 7.99 -10.77 -3.93
N GLY A 729 8.95 -9.99 -4.45
CA GLY A 729 9.99 -10.51 -5.34
C GLY A 729 10.89 -11.52 -4.65
N GLN A 730 11.28 -11.25 -3.40
CA GLN A 730 12.05 -12.20 -2.58
C GLN A 730 11.32 -13.54 -2.43
N VAL A 731 10.01 -13.52 -2.15
CA VAL A 731 9.18 -14.73 -2.06
C VAL A 731 9.18 -15.51 -3.37
N ALA A 732 8.95 -14.84 -4.50
CA ALA A 732 8.89 -15.49 -5.81
C ALA A 732 10.23 -16.17 -6.17
N VAL A 733 11.34 -15.46 -6.00
CA VAL A 733 12.70 -16.00 -6.24
C VAL A 733 13.01 -17.15 -5.27
N ALA A 734 12.66 -17.01 -3.99
CA ALA A 734 12.91 -18.04 -2.98
C ALA A 734 12.16 -19.33 -3.30
N LEU A 735 10.89 -19.25 -3.65
CA LEU A 735 10.10 -20.42 -4.08
C LEU A 735 10.68 -21.09 -5.31
N ARG A 736 11.11 -20.31 -6.32
CA ARG A 736 11.71 -20.87 -7.54
C ARG A 736 13.00 -21.62 -7.25
N LYS A 737 13.88 -21.04 -6.42
CA LYS A 737 15.17 -21.68 -6.06
C LYS A 737 15.02 -22.96 -5.23
N THR A 738 13.99 -23.04 -4.40
CA THR A 738 13.73 -24.22 -3.56
C THR A 738 12.93 -25.33 -4.23
N GLN A 739 12.41 -25.10 -5.44
CA GLN A 739 11.69 -26.09 -6.24
C GLN A 739 12.55 -26.73 -7.35
N GLY A 740 13.66 -26.13 -7.66
CA GLY A 740 14.58 -26.55 -8.71
C GLY A 740 15.64 -27.42 -8.26
#